data_e8ac73b0b998456da023b60ae9749cc1
#
_entry.id   e8ac73b0b998456da023b60ae9749cc1
#
_cell.length_a   1.000
_cell.length_b   1.000
_cell.length_c   1.000
_cell.angle_alpha   90.00
_cell.angle_beta   90.00
_cell.angle_gamma   90.00
#
_symmetry.space_group_name_H-M   'P 1'
#
loop_
_entity.id
_entity.type
_entity.pdbx_description
1 polymer ?
#
loop_
_entity_poly.entity_id
_entity_poly.type
_entity_poly.pdbx_seq_one_letter_code
_entity_poly.pdbx_strand_id
1 'polypeptide(L)'
;MAGQYPLEALLRPAVELYTTTVCFTAAALCIVAPWTFALTPLFGIVAALGFAWLGIVRLKQAGVVLRYRRNIRRLPKYTMTSAEMPVSNEHLFIGKGFRWTQKHTQRLADTYLPQFASYVEPSPLYERARRLEKQLEFAPFPLKLVAKATAWDVAWNPARPLPPVGGLPLLHGIEPREQDVGLQLGERVGHTLVLGTTRVGKTRLAELFITQDIRRTHCRVRRRRAKMGRRTQTVHHGHRRRRAEEQPDYEVVIVFDPKGDADLLKRMYVECERAGRLDEFYVFHLGHPDLSARYNAVGRFGRISEVATRVAGQLSGEGNSAAFREFAWRFVNIIARALHALGIRPDYQQILRHVVNIDALFVEYAQKYISEHDPRAWDTIIQIEGKLNDKNIPFNMKGRPLRVVAIDQYLTQKRIADPVMEGLKSAVRYDKTYFDKIVASLLPLLEKLTTGRISELLSPNYADLNDPRPIFDWMQVIRKRAVVYVGLDALSDTEVAAAVGNSMFSDLVSVAGHIYKHGVDDGLPGSLAGGKVRINLHADEFNELIGDEFIPMVNKAGGAGVQVTAYTQTMSDIEAKIGSRAKAGQIIGNFNNLFMLRVRETATAELLTNQLPKVQIYTSTPASGANDAINNKKAAFTSSSHDQVQMTSVPMLEPAHIVGLPKGQAFALLEGGNLWKIRMPLPAVDPDEVMPKSLQELAAGMRKGQAANSEWWEAPGYSALQDGLPQDLVDDFRHLGAGEDAA
;
A
#
# COMPACT_ATOMS: atom_id res chain seq x y z
N MET A 1 10.09 35.82 -17.16
CA MET A 1 8.87 35.11 -17.56
C MET A 1 9.13 34.45 -18.90
N ALA A 2 9.44 33.16 -18.92
CA ALA A 2 9.57 32.41 -20.16
C ALA A 2 8.17 32.20 -20.71
N GLY A 3 7.85 32.84 -21.85
CA GLY A 3 6.55 32.79 -22.48
C GLY A 3 6.05 31.36 -22.63
N GLN A 4 4.86 31.10 -22.12
CA GLN A 4 4.13 29.90 -22.40
C GLN A 4 3.74 29.94 -23.87
N TYR A 5 4.50 29.28 -24.74
CA TYR A 5 4.08 29.11 -26.12
C TYR A 5 2.81 28.26 -26.14
N PRO A 6 1.75 28.69 -26.84
CA PRO A 6 0.62 27.84 -27.15
C PRO A 6 1.10 26.58 -27.85
N LEU A 7 0.38 25.47 -27.73
CA LEU A 7 0.76 24.20 -28.39
C LEU A 7 0.86 24.38 -29.89
N GLU A 8 0.00 25.17 -30.50
CA GLU A 8 0.04 25.55 -31.91
C GLU A 8 1.40 26.10 -32.33
N ALA A 9 2.06 26.85 -31.43
CA ALA A 9 3.41 27.36 -31.70
C ALA A 9 4.50 26.26 -31.66
N LEU A 10 4.22 25.08 -31.09
CA LEU A 10 5.14 23.92 -31.00
C LEU A 10 4.85 22.86 -32.07
N LEU A 11 3.59 22.78 -32.57
CA LEU A 11 3.17 21.87 -33.65
C LEU A 11 3.17 22.54 -35.04
N ARG A 12 3.87 23.65 -35.22
CA ARG A 12 4.01 24.38 -36.50
C ARG A 12 5.31 24.02 -37.22
N PRO A 13 5.49 24.33 -38.51
CA PRO A 13 6.79 24.24 -39.19
C PRO A 13 7.89 24.98 -38.42
N ALA A 14 9.08 24.41 -38.30
CA ALA A 14 10.21 25.04 -37.62
C ALA A 14 10.83 26.14 -38.54
N VAL A 15 10.11 27.24 -38.76
CA VAL A 15 10.50 28.36 -39.65
C VAL A 15 11.82 28.97 -39.18
N GLU A 16 12.15 28.82 -37.91
CA GLU A 16 13.40 29.30 -37.33
C GLU A 16 14.62 28.65 -37.96
N LEU A 17 14.52 27.42 -38.52
CA LEU A 17 15.61 26.79 -39.25
C LEU A 17 15.95 27.58 -40.51
N TYR A 18 14.96 28.01 -41.26
CA TYR A 18 15.20 28.87 -42.46
C TYR A 18 15.84 30.18 -42.05
N THR A 19 15.34 30.83 -41.00
CA THR A 19 15.94 32.07 -40.49
C THR A 19 17.37 31.81 -39.99
N THR A 20 17.66 30.67 -39.38
CA THR A 20 19.00 30.27 -38.91
C THR A 20 19.96 30.17 -40.10
N THR A 21 19.56 29.46 -41.16
CA THR A 21 20.40 29.31 -42.36
C THR A 21 20.68 30.67 -43.01
N VAL A 22 19.67 31.53 -43.14
CA VAL A 22 19.82 32.92 -43.66
C VAL A 22 20.78 33.72 -42.78
N CYS A 23 20.63 33.66 -41.45
CA CYS A 23 21.52 34.39 -40.54
C CYS A 23 22.96 33.95 -40.63
N PHE A 24 23.24 32.62 -40.71
CA PHE A 24 24.59 32.11 -40.82
C PHE A 24 25.21 32.38 -42.19
N THR A 25 24.41 32.30 -43.26
CA THR A 25 24.88 32.72 -44.60
C THR A 25 25.19 34.20 -44.65
N ALA A 26 24.35 35.06 -44.06
CA ALA A 26 24.63 36.50 -43.96
C ALA A 26 25.89 36.78 -43.12
N ALA A 27 26.07 36.09 -42.00
CA ALA A 27 27.29 36.18 -41.19
C ALA A 27 28.54 35.78 -41.98
N ALA A 28 28.48 34.68 -42.72
CA ALA A 28 29.58 34.24 -43.58
C ALA A 28 29.89 35.27 -44.69
N LEU A 29 28.87 35.81 -45.35
CA LEU A 29 29.04 36.84 -46.37
C LEU A 29 29.63 38.13 -45.79
N CYS A 30 29.24 38.54 -44.59
CA CYS A 30 29.83 39.72 -43.94
C CYS A 30 31.33 39.52 -43.62
N ILE A 31 31.81 38.30 -43.44
CA ILE A 31 33.24 38.01 -43.23
C ILE A 31 33.98 37.89 -44.56
N VAL A 32 33.43 37.09 -45.49
CA VAL A 32 34.12 36.75 -46.74
C VAL A 32 34.05 37.90 -47.77
N ALA A 33 32.90 38.59 -47.85
CA ALA A 33 32.64 39.60 -48.84
C ALA A 33 31.84 40.81 -48.23
N PRO A 34 32.44 41.56 -47.28
CA PRO A 34 31.76 42.68 -46.62
C PRO A 34 31.30 43.78 -47.57
N TRP A 35 31.96 43.92 -48.71
CA TRP A 35 31.60 44.88 -49.76
C TRP A 35 30.23 44.63 -50.40
N THR A 36 29.69 43.40 -50.33
CA THR A 36 28.35 43.11 -50.85
C THR A 36 27.26 43.84 -50.04
N PHE A 37 27.54 44.20 -48.79
CA PHE A 37 26.68 44.95 -47.92
C PHE A 37 27.16 46.41 -47.73
N ALA A 38 28.11 46.86 -48.57
CA ALA A 38 28.74 48.17 -48.46
C ALA A 38 29.38 48.43 -47.07
N LEU A 39 29.89 47.42 -46.41
CA LEU A 39 30.52 47.50 -45.09
C LEU A 39 32.04 47.51 -45.18
N THR A 40 32.69 48.30 -44.32
CA THR A 40 34.15 48.15 -44.11
C THR A 40 34.44 46.84 -43.36
N PRO A 41 35.64 46.29 -43.49
CA PRO A 41 35.96 44.97 -42.85
C PRO A 41 35.68 44.92 -41.35
N LEU A 42 35.93 46.01 -40.63
CA LEU A 42 35.66 46.08 -39.17
C LEU A 42 34.14 46.04 -38.89
N PHE A 43 33.34 46.81 -39.58
CA PHE A 43 31.89 46.78 -39.45
C PHE A 43 31.31 45.46 -39.98
N GLY A 44 31.92 44.84 -40.97
CA GLY A 44 31.59 43.50 -41.43
C GLY A 44 31.75 42.43 -40.37
N ILE A 45 32.81 42.46 -39.56
CA ILE A 45 33.00 41.57 -38.42
C ILE A 45 31.94 41.78 -37.34
N VAL A 46 31.64 43.02 -36.98
CA VAL A 46 30.59 43.35 -35.99
C VAL A 46 29.22 42.86 -36.46
N ALA A 47 28.89 43.09 -37.74
CA ALA A 47 27.64 42.63 -38.34
C ALA A 47 27.56 41.08 -38.35
N ALA A 48 28.69 40.42 -38.72
CA ALA A 48 28.78 38.96 -38.70
C ALA A 48 28.54 38.37 -37.32
N LEU A 49 29.11 38.98 -36.28
CA LEU A 49 28.86 38.56 -34.89
C LEU A 49 27.38 38.75 -34.50
N GLY A 50 26.76 39.85 -34.93
CA GLY A 50 25.32 40.11 -34.71
C GLY A 50 24.44 39.03 -35.39
N PHE A 51 24.70 38.73 -36.65
CA PHE A 51 23.97 37.69 -37.39
C PHE A 51 24.25 36.29 -36.83
N ALA A 52 25.48 35.98 -36.47
CA ALA A 52 25.80 34.70 -35.83
C ALA A 52 25.06 34.53 -34.49
N TRP A 53 25.06 35.55 -33.65
CA TRP A 53 24.28 35.55 -32.38
C TRP A 53 22.80 35.35 -32.65
N LEU A 54 22.18 36.09 -33.60
CA LEU A 54 20.81 35.89 -33.97
C LEU A 54 20.53 34.49 -34.51
N GLY A 55 21.44 33.96 -35.34
CA GLY A 55 21.40 32.59 -35.86
C GLY A 55 21.39 31.56 -34.74
N ILE A 56 22.24 31.70 -33.70
CA ILE A 56 22.26 30.83 -32.52
C ILE A 56 20.96 30.90 -31.72
N VAL A 57 20.41 32.12 -31.53
CA VAL A 57 19.14 32.31 -30.86
C VAL A 57 18.02 31.57 -31.60
N ARG A 58 17.95 31.75 -32.95
CA ARG A 58 16.95 31.10 -33.79
C ARG A 58 17.13 29.57 -33.81
N LEU A 59 18.35 29.07 -33.84
CA LEU A 59 18.66 27.65 -33.76
C LEU A 59 18.18 27.05 -32.41
N LYS A 60 18.41 27.72 -31.31
CA LYS A 60 17.89 27.31 -29.99
C LYS A 60 16.36 27.23 -29.98
N GLN A 61 15.67 28.22 -30.59
CA GLN A 61 14.22 28.24 -30.72
C GLN A 61 13.70 27.06 -31.57
N ALA A 62 14.33 26.82 -32.73
CA ALA A 62 14.04 25.66 -33.59
C ALA A 62 14.24 24.36 -32.85
N GLY A 63 15.32 24.26 -32.05
CA GLY A 63 15.64 23.11 -31.23
C GLY A 63 14.54 22.77 -30.21
N VAL A 64 13.85 23.76 -29.66
CA VAL A 64 12.71 23.53 -28.76
C VAL A 64 11.55 22.87 -29.50
N VAL A 65 11.19 23.39 -30.70
CA VAL A 65 10.10 22.83 -31.53
C VAL A 65 10.42 21.40 -31.96
N LEU A 66 11.62 21.16 -32.47
CA LEU A 66 12.04 19.83 -32.93
C LEU A 66 12.12 18.81 -31.77
N ARG A 67 12.63 19.24 -30.61
CA ARG A 67 12.70 18.39 -29.40
C ARG A 67 11.29 18.04 -28.91
N TYR A 68 10.37 18.99 -28.92
CA TYR A 68 8.99 18.74 -28.56
C TYR A 68 8.34 17.69 -29.45
N ARG A 69 8.41 17.84 -30.78
CA ARG A 69 7.87 16.87 -31.75
C ARG A 69 8.48 15.48 -31.60
N ARG A 70 9.79 15.43 -31.38
CA ARG A 70 10.49 14.14 -31.15
C ARG A 70 10.02 13.46 -29.88
N ASN A 71 9.75 14.21 -28.82
CA ASN A 71 9.42 13.69 -27.51
C ASN A 71 7.92 13.47 -27.29
N ILE A 72 7.04 14.02 -28.12
CA ILE A 72 5.59 13.93 -27.93
C ILE A 72 5.08 12.49 -27.82
N ARG A 73 5.72 11.54 -28.55
CA ARG A 73 5.44 10.10 -28.48
C ARG A 73 6.52 9.29 -27.78
N ARG A 74 7.73 9.80 -27.71
CA ARG A 74 8.90 9.01 -27.31
C ARG A 74 9.19 9.12 -25.82
N LEU A 75 9.03 10.22 -25.22
CA LEU A 75 9.42 10.57 -23.87
C LEU A 75 10.86 10.15 -23.50
N PRO A 76 11.65 11.00 -22.91
CA PRO A 76 12.99 10.61 -22.45
C PRO A 76 12.92 9.43 -21.49
N LYS A 77 13.87 8.49 -21.55
CA LYS A 77 13.94 7.40 -20.59
C LYS A 77 14.16 8.00 -19.20
N TYR A 78 13.31 7.61 -18.25
CA TYR A 78 13.39 8.03 -16.85
C TYR A 78 13.66 6.79 -15.99
N THR A 79 14.87 6.65 -15.52
CA THR A 79 15.32 5.55 -14.66
C THR A 79 15.78 6.12 -13.33
N MET A 80 15.61 5.36 -12.27
CA MET A 80 16.06 5.71 -10.93
C MET A 80 16.44 4.43 -10.20
N THR A 81 17.57 4.44 -9.53
CA THR A 81 17.96 3.38 -8.62
C THR A 81 17.20 3.54 -7.30
N SER A 82 17.15 2.49 -6.50
CA SER A 82 16.52 2.56 -5.19
C SER A 82 17.29 3.52 -4.26
N ALA A 83 18.62 3.55 -4.35
CA ALA A 83 19.47 4.45 -3.55
C ALA A 83 19.22 5.94 -3.86
N GLU A 84 18.98 6.28 -5.13
CA GLU A 84 18.72 7.66 -5.59
C GLU A 84 17.32 8.17 -5.23
N MET A 85 16.46 7.29 -4.71
CA MET A 85 15.08 7.65 -4.40
C MET A 85 15.02 8.73 -3.31
N PRO A 86 14.40 9.90 -3.59
CA PRO A 86 14.35 10.98 -2.62
C PRO A 86 13.43 10.62 -1.46
N VAL A 87 13.91 10.82 -0.23
CA VAL A 87 13.12 10.65 0.99
C VAL A 87 12.95 12.01 1.64
N SER A 88 11.70 12.40 1.86
CA SER A 88 11.34 13.69 2.48
C SER A 88 10.48 13.47 3.72
N ASN A 89 10.60 14.37 4.69
CA ASN A 89 9.76 14.40 5.88
C ASN A 89 8.45 15.17 5.69
N GLU A 90 8.26 15.78 4.54
CA GLU A 90 7.06 16.57 4.21
C GLU A 90 6.24 15.95 3.08
N HIS A 91 6.90 15.31 2.11
CA HIS A 91 6.27 14.80 0.90
C HIS A 91 6.69 13.35 0.62
N LEU A 92 5.74 12.56 0.15
CA LEU A 92 5.98 11.26 -0.46
C LEU A 92 6.22 11.46 -1.96
N PHE A 93 7.43 11.17 -2.44
CA PHE A 93 7.77 11.27 -3.86
C PHE A 93 7.05 10.20 -4.69
N ILE A 94 6.47 10.59 -5.84
CA ILE A 94 5.70 9.70 -6.70
C ILE A 94 6.38 9.49 -8.06
N GLY A 95 7.00 10.53 -8.57
CA GLY A 95 7.65 10.51 -9.88
C GLY A 95 7.70 11.88 -10.52
N LYS A 96 7.81 11.94 -11.84
CA LYS A 96 7.78 13.18 -12.62
C LYS A 96 6.42 13.36 -13.28
N GLY A 97 5.95 14.59 -13.32
CA GLY A 97 4.66 14.88 -13.92
C GLY A 97 4.30 16.35 -13.97
N PHE A 98 3.05 16.59 -14.21
CA PHE A 98 2.49 17.94 -14.26
C PHE A 98 1.01 17.93 -13.82
N ARG A 99 0.55 19.06 -13.32
CA ARG A 99 -0.86 19.25 -12.99
C ARG A 99 -1.67 19.36 -14.29
N TRP A 100 -2.65 18.46 -14.48
CA TRP A 100 -3.55 18.48 -15.62
C TRP A 100 -4.59 19.60 -15.47
N THR A 101 -4.74 20.41 -16.51
CA THR A 101 -5.66 21.56 -16.55
C THR A 101 -6.34 21.62 -17.90
N GLN A 102 -7.32 22.51 -18.07
CA GLN A 102 -7.99 22.81 -19.34
C GLN A 102 -7.00 22.93 -20.53
N LYS A 103 -5.84 23.55 -20.30
CA LYS A 103 -4.78 23.69 -21.30
C LYS A 103 -4.32 22.35 -21.88
N HIS A 104 -4.23 21.31 -21.03
CA HIS A 104 -3.76 19.99 -21.45
C HIS A 104 -4.85 19.23 -22.20
N THR A 105 -6.12 19.40 -21.80
CA THR A 105 -7.27 18.87 -22.56
C THR A 105 -7.35 19.49 -23.94
N GLN A 106 -7.17 20.82 -24.07
CA GLN A 106 -7.09 21.52 -25.35
C GLN A 106 -5.94 20.97 -26.20
N ARG A 107 -4.73 20.90 -25.64
CA ARG A 107 -3.55 20.37 -26.34
C ARG A 107 -3.72 18.95 -26.82
N LEU A 108 -4.38 18.10 -26.03
CA LEU A 108 -4.68 16.73 -26.43
C LEU A 108 -5.66 16.71 -27.60
N ALA A 109 -6.73 17.52 -27.54
CA ALA A 109 -7.70 17.64 -28.62
C ALA A 109 -7.03 18.16 -29.90
N ASP A 110 -6.14 19.15 -29.81
CA ASP A 110 -5.40 19.69 -30.95
C ASP A 110 -4.53 18.62 -31.64
N THR A 111 -3.95 17.67 -30.89
CA THR A 111 -3.14 16.60 -31.48
C THR A 111 -3.93 15.63 -32.37
N TYR A 112 -5.24 15.61 -32.26
CA TYR A 112 -6.12 14.79 -33.13
C TYR A 112 -6.55 15.52 -34.41
N LEU A 113 -6.25 16.82 -34.53
CA LEU A 113 -6.61 17.57 -35.72
C LEU A 113 -5.76 17.11 -36.93
N PRO A 114 -6.40 16.92 -38.11
CA PRO A 114 -5.69 16.43 -39.31
C PRO A 114 -4.49 17.30 -39.74
N GLN A 115 -4.56 18.60 -39.51
CA GLN A 115 -3.46 19.54 -39.80
C GLN A 115 -2.18 19.27 -39.02
N PHE A 116 -2.26 18.64 -37.86
CA PHE A 116 -1.11 18.31 -37.01
C PHE A 116 -0.65 16.85 -37.12
N ALA A 117 -1.38 16.01 -37.89
CA ALA A 117 -1.05 14.61 -38.06
C ALA A 117 0.41 14.37 -38.50
N SER A 118 0.92 15.18 -39.45
CA SER A 118 2.31 15.10 -39.94
C SER A 118 3.38 15.33 -38.86
N TYR A 119 3.05 16.04 -37.77
CA TYR A 119 3.96 16.32 -36.66
C TYR A 119 3.83 15.32 -35.50
N VAL A 120 2.65 14.71 -35.37
CA VAL A 120 2.31 13.81 -34.28
C VAL A 120 2.53 12.35 -34.68
N GLU A 121 2.23 11.97 -35.92
CA GLU A 121 2.37 10.62 -36.42
C GLU A 121 3.85 10.22 -36.64
N PRO A 122 4.17 8.93 -36.56
CA PRO A 122 5.48 8.43 -36.91
C PRO A 122 5.81 8.76 -38.36
N SER A 123 7.07 9.15 -38.63
CA SER A 123 7.51 9.45 -39.98
C SER A 123 7.45 8.22 -40.92
N PRO A 124 7.21 8.38 -42.21
CA PRO A 124 7.23 7.26 -43.16
C PRO A 124 8.55 6.43 -43.11
N LEU A 125 9.66 7.09 -42.79
CA LEU A 125 10.96 6.41 -42.61
C LEU A 125 10.94 5.47 -41.42
N TYR A 126 10.32 5.89 -40.30
CA TYR A 126 10.14 5.03 -39.14
C TYR A 126 9.29 3.79 -39.45
N GLU A 127 8.19 3.98 -40.17
CA GLU A 127 7.32 2.84 -40.53
C GLU A 127 8.04 1.86 -41.48
N ARG A 128 8.77 2.37 -42.47
CA ARG A 128 9.59 1.53 -43.36
C ARG A 128 10.62 0.75 -42.55
N ALA A 129 11.32 1.39 -41.61
CA ALA A 129 12.29 0.73 -40.75
C ALA A 129 11.64 -0.38 -39.90
N ARG A 130 10.45 -0.16 -39.34
CA ARG A 130 9.72 -1.18 -38.57
C ARG A 130 9.23 -2.33 -39.46
N ARG A 131 8.77 -2.05 -40.67
CA ARG A 131 8.42 -3.11 -41.65
C ARG A 131 9.64 -3.97 -42.04
N LEU A 132 10.74 -3.33 -42.31
CA LEU A 132 12.01 -4.00 -42.69
C LEU A 132 12.53 -4.85 -41.53
N GLU A 133 12.45 -4.35 -40.29
CA GLU A 133 12.81 -5.09 -39.09
C GLU A 133 12.00 -6.37 -38.93
N LYS A 134 10.68 -6.30 -39.12
CA LYS A 134 9.78 -7.48 -39.08
C LYS A 134 10.12 -8.48 -40.20
N GLN A 135 10.36 -8.00 -41.41
CA GLN A 135 10.71 -8.86 -42.56
C GLN A 135 12.04 -9.59 -42.37
N LEU A 136 13.00 -8.94 -41.70
CA LEU A 136 14.35 -9.48 -41.49
C LEU A 136 14.52 -10.18 -40.13
N GLU A 137 13.48 -10.30 -39.33
CA GLU A 137 13.55 -10.91 -37.98
C GLU A 137 14.07 -12.35 -38.03
N PHE A 138 13.63 -13.12 -39.04
CA PHE A 138 14.02 -14.51 -39.26
C PHE A 138 15.04 -14.68 -40.41
N ALA A 139 15.59 -13.57 -40.92
CA ALA A 139 16.51 -13.64 -42.01
C ALA A 139 17.88 -14.22 -41.57
N PRO A 140 18.63 -14.91 -42.48
CA PRO A 140 19.97 -15.40 -42.18
C PRO A 140 20.95 -14.23 -41.94
N PHE A 141 22.03 -14.54 -41.27
CA PHE A 141 23.17 -13.64 -41.16
C PHE A 141 23.81 -13.43 -42.59
N PRO A 142 24.10 -12.18 -43.05
CA PRO A 142 24.21 -10.93 -42.28
C PRO A 142 22.99 -10.02 -42.28
N LEU A 143 21.87 -10.36 -42.95
CA LEU A 143 20.69 -9.49 -43.06
C LEU A 143 20.10 -9.17 -41.69
N LYS A 144 20.22 -10.08 -40.73
CA LYS A 144 19.81 -9.85 -39.35
C LYS A 144 20.54 -8.68 -38.66
N LEU A 145 21.73 -8.30 -39.11
CA LEU A 145 22.46 -7.12 -38.62
C LEU A 145 21.73 -5.82 -38.97
N VAL A 146 21.12 -5.75 -40.15
CA VAL A 146 20.35 -4.58 -40.57
C VAL A 146 19.15 -4.39 -39.67
N ALA A 147 18.44 -5.47 -39.35
CA ALA A 147 17.31 -5.41 -38.40
C ALA A 147 17.78 -4.96 -37.01
N LYS A 148 18.91 -5.46 -36.52
CA LYS A 148 19.48 -5.01 -35.24
C LYS A 148 19.90 -3.54 -35.28
N ALA A 149 20.48 -3.06 -36.38
CA ALA A 149 20.88 -1.66 -36.52
C ALA A 149 19.67 -0.70 -36.52
N THR A 150 18.58 -1.07 -37.20
CA THR A 150 17.33 -0.26 -37.18
C THR A 150 16.64 -0.29 -35.81
N ALA A 151 16.77 -1.40 -35.09
CA ALA A 151 16.22 -1.56 -33.73
C ALA A 151 17.07 -0.89 -32.65
N TRP A 152 18.24 -0.37 -32.96
CA TRP A 152 19.14 0.20 -31.96
C TRP A 152 18.60 1.45 -31.31
N ASP A 153 18.48 1.41 -29.96
CA ASP A 153 17.92 2.51 -29.15
C ASP A 153 18.98 3.56 -28.80
N VAL A 154 19.54 4.21 -29.82
CA VAL A 154 20.57 5.25 -29.68
C VAL A 154 20.07 6.60 -30.21
N ALA A 155 20.60 7.69 -29.65
CA ALA A 155 20.10 9.04 -29.92
C ALA A 155 20.24 9.47 -31.38
N TRP A 156 21.25 8.99 -32.10
CA TRP A 156 21.52 9.31 -33.49
C TRP A 156 20.69 8.48 -34.48
N ASN A 157 20.03 7.39 -34.06
CA ASN A 157 19.18 6.61 -34.96
C ASN A 157 17.90 7.39 -35.33
N PRO A 158 17.71 7.76 -36.63
CA PRO A 158 16.54 8.50 -37.07
C PRO A 158 15.24 7.67 -36.99
N ALA A 159 15.37 6.34 -37.08
CA ALA A 159 14.28 5.37 -36.96
C ALA A 159 14.26 4.67 -35.60
N ARG A 160 14.78 5.31 -34.57
CA ARG A 160 14.83 4.78 -33.20
C ARG A 160 13.49 4.23 -32.76
N PRO A 161 13.41 3.01 -32.21
CA PRO A 161 12.14 2.40 -31.78
C PRO A 161 11.42 3.24 -30.69
N LEU A 162 10.10 3.23 -30.72
CA LEU A 162 9.30 3.78 -29.62
C LEU A 162 9.42 2.86 -28.39
N PRO A 163 9.37 3.40 -27.17
CA PRO A 163 9.39 2.58 -25.98
C PRO A 163 8.24 1.56 -25.97
N PRO A 164 8.43 0.30 -25.54
CA PRO A 164 7.42 -0.75 -25.56
C PRO A 164 6.46 -0.60 -24.36
N VAL A 165 5.96 0.62 -24.11
CA VAL A 165 5.06 0.91 -22.99
C VAL A 165 3.58 0.71 -23.31
N GLY A 166 3.24 0.62 -24.62
CA GLY A 166 1.86 0.52 -25.10
C GLY A 166 1.01 1.75 -24.74
N GLY A 167 -0.24 1.73 -25.16
CA GLY A 167 -1.16 2.84 -24.92
C GLY A 167 -0.86 4.07 -25.77
N LEU A 168 -1.35 5.25 -25.34
CA LEU A 168 -1.25 6.54 -26.02
C LEU A 168 -0.18 7.43 -25.34
N PRO A 169 1.06 7.46 -25.83
CA PRO A 169 2.15 8.26 -25.24
C PRO A 169 1.86 9.76 -25.22
N LEU A 170 1.02 10.24 -26.14
CA LEU A 170 0.61 11.64 -26.26
C LEU A 170 0.05 12.20 -24.94
N LEU A 171 -0.66 11.37 -24.16
CA LEU A 171 -1.23 11.79 -22.88
C LEU A 171 -0.23 12.44 -21.92
N HIS A 172 1.04 12.05 -22.00
CA HIS A 172 2.09 12.67 -21.19
C HIS A 172 2.93 13.66 -22.02
N GLY A 173 3.18 13.33 -23.28
CA GLY A 173 4.04 14.13 -24.16
C GLY A 173 3.55 15.53 -24.51
N ILE A 174 2.26 15.82 -24.30
CA ILE A 174 1.67 17.16 -24.54
C ILE A 174 2.23 18.25 -23.61
N GLU A 175 2.85 17.91 -22.49
CA GLU A 175 3.54 18.87 -21.63
C GLU A 175 5.06 18.66 -21.70
N PRO A 176 5.81 19.62 -22.25
CA PRO A 176 7.25 19.48 -22.40
C PRO A 176 8.02 19.68 -21.08
N ARG A 177 7.37 20.16 -20.04
CA ARG A 177 7.97 20.46 -18.74
C ARG A 177 7.39 19.55 -17.68
N GLU A 178 8.18 18.59 -17.25
CA GLU A 178 7.89 17.75 -16.10
C GLU A 178 8.51 18.35 -14.86
N GLN A 179 7.86 18.18 -13.72
CA GLN A 179 8.38 18.51 -12.40
C GLN A 179 8.29 17.27 -11.50
N ASP A 180 9.05 17.26 -10.42
CA ASP A 180 8.91 16.22 -9.42
C ASP A 180 7.54 16.39 -8.72
N VAL A 181 6.83 15.28 -8.57
CA VAL A 181 5.49 15.23 -7.96
C VAL A 181 5.57 14.47 -6.66
N GLY A 182 5.08 15.06 -5.61
CA GLY A 182 4.97 14.46 -4.28
C GLY A 182 3.59 14.66 -3.70
N LEU A 183 3.18 13.73 -2.85
CA LEU A 183 1.98 13.82 -2.02
C LEU A 183 2.39 14.33 -0.64
N GLN A 184 1.75 15.36 -0.12
CA GLN A 184 1.98 15.82 1.25
C GLN A 184 1.68 14.72 2.25
N LEU A 185 2.60 14.46 3.18
CA LEU A 185 2.44 13.36 4.16
C LEU A 185 1.22 13.57 5.08
N GLY A 186 0.80 14.81 5.29
CA GLY A 186 -0.43 15.14 6.03
C GLY A 186 -1.70 14.64 5.36
N GLU A 187 -1.73 14.60 4.03
CA GLU A 187 -2.88 14.15 3.24
C GLU A 187 -3.02 12.62 3.21
N ARG A 188 -1.97 11.87 3.56
CA ARG A 188 -2.03 10.39 3.62
C ARG A 188 -2.96 9.86 4.71
N VAL A 189 -3.26 10.65 5.73
CA VAL A 189 -4.25 10.29 6.76
C VAL A 189 -5.64 10.07 6.15
N GLY A 190 -5.95 10.75 5.03
CA GLY A 190 -7.15 10.52 4.24
C GLY A 190 -7.08 9.30 3.32
N HIS A 191 -6.14 8.38 3.55
CA HIS A 191 -5.93 7.14 2.82
C HIS A 191 -5.69 7.30 1.32
N THR A 192 -5.15 6.27 0.68
CA THR A 192 -4.75 6.27 -0.73
C THR A 192 -5.25 5.01 -1.42
N LEU A 193 -5.96 5.16 -2.54
CA LEU A 193 -6.40 4.06 -3.39
C LEU A 193 -5.60 4.07 -4.70
N VAL A 194 -5.06 2.92 -5.08
CA VAL A 194 -4.31 2.70 -6.32
C VAL A 194 -5.03 1.67 -7.17
N LEU A 195 -5.52 2.08 -8.32
CA LEU A 195 -6.23 1.24 -9.27
C LEU A 195 -5.41 1.01 -10.55
N GLY A 196 -5.41 -0.22 -11.06
CA GLY A 196 -4.74 -0.55 -12.32
C GLY A 196 -4.68 -2.03 -12.60
N THR A 197 -4.74 -2.42 -13.87
CA THR A 197 -4.64 -3.82 -14.30
C THR A 197 -3.26 -4.43 -13.98
N THR A 198 -3.10 -5.71 -14.24
CA THR A 198 -1.81 -6.40 -14.05
C THR A 198 -0.73 -5.82 -14.97
N ARG A 199 0.53 -5.82 -14.50
CA ARG A 199 1.73 -5.39 -15.27
C ARG A 199 1.70 -3.95 -15.79
N VAL A 200 0.94 -3.05 -15.17
CA VAL A 200 0.92 -1.61 -15.53
C VAL A 200 1.82 -0.76 -14.65
N GLY A 201 2.32 -1.31 -13.53
CA GLY A 201 3.23 -0.63 -12.61
C GLY A 201 2.69 -0.42 -11.19
N LYS A 202 1.61 -1.14 -10.76
CA LYS A 202 1.11 -1.08 -9.37
C LYS A 202 2.19 -1.45 -8.35
N THR A 203 2.78 -2.63 -8.50
CA THR A 203 3.85 -3.11 -7.62
C THR A 203 5.03 -2.14 -7.57
N ARG A 204 5.38 -1.52 -8.73
CA ARG A 204 6.43 -0.50 -8.77
C ARG A 204 6.09 0.75 -7.97
N LEU A 205 4.84 1.18 -8.01
CA LEU A 205 4.36 2.29 -7.18
C LEU A 205 4.36 1.91 -5.69
N ALA A 206 3.98 0.68 -5.38
CA ALA A 206 4.04 0.15 -4.01
C ALA A 206 5.48 0.11 -3.50
N GLU A 207 6.44 -0.44 -4.26
CA GLU A 207 7.87 -0.42 -3.92
C GLU A 207 8.38 1.01 -3.68
N LEU A 208 7.99 1.95 -4.54
CA LEU A 208 8.37 3.36 -4.40
C LEU A 208 7.89 3.95 -3.07
N PHE A 209 6.67 3.67 -2.66
CA PHE A 209 6.10 4.16 -1.40
C PHE A 209 6.71 3.46 -0.19
N ILE A 210 6.76 2.14 -0.21
CA ILE A 210 7.29 1.30 0.88
C ILE A 210 8.76 1.64 1.16
N THR A 211 9.59 1.78 0.11
CA THR A 211 11.00 2.16 0.26
C THR A 211 11.16 3.49 1.00
N GLN A 212 10.38 4.49 0.63
CA GLN A 212 10.44 5.80 1.29
C GLN A 212 9.95 5.73 2.74
N ASP A 213 8.88 4.96 3.01
CA ASP A 213 8.33 4.80 4.36
C ASP A 213 9.30 4.05 5.28
N ILE A 214 10.03 3.04 4.78
CA ILE A 214 11.07 2.33 5.54
C ILE A 214 12.22 3.26 5.90
N ARG A 215 12.67 4.11 4.98
CA ARG A 215 13.84 4.98 5.16
C ARG A 215 13.53 6.29 5.89
N ARG A 216 12.26 6.69 5.98
CA ARG A 216 11.89 7.98 6.55
C ARG A 216 12.14 8.02 8.05
N THR A 217 12.88 9.04 8.47
CA THR A 217 13.20 9.31 9.88
C THR A 217 12.74 10.69 10.28
N HIS A 218 12.09 10.79 11.43
CA HIS A 218 11.74 12.06 12.03
C HIS A 218 12.76 12.37 13.14
N CYS A 219 13.69 13.28 12.90
CA CYS A 219 14.58 13.77 13.95
C CYS A 219 13.75 14.50 15.01
N ARG A 220 13.49 13.87 16.15
CA ARG A 220 13.01 14.59 17.34
C ARG A 220 14.12 15.46 17.88
N VAL A 221 14.23 16.69 17.38
CA VAL A 221 15.08 17.69 18.04
C VAL A 221 14.50 17.92 19.43
N ARG A 222 15.20 17.45 20.44
CA ARG A 222 14.96 17.74 21.87
C ARG A 222 15.13 19.25 22.15
N ARG A 223 14.35 20.11 21.47
CA ARG A 223 14.36 21.57 21.71
C ARG A 223 13.76 21.98 23.05
N ARG A 224 13.18 21.10 23.84
CA ARG A 224 12.48 21.48 25.08
C ARG A 224 13.36 21.56 26.33
N ARG A 225 14.54 20.93 26.40
CA ARG A 225 15.42 21.03 27.58
C ARG A 225 16.41 22.19 27.54
N ALA A 226 16.67 22.79 26.41
CA ALA A 226 17.60 23.95 26.33
C ALA A 226 17.00 25.26 26.83
N LYS A 227 15.66 25.39 26.94
CA LYS A 227 15.02 26.64 27.48
C LYS A 227 14.81 26.65 28.98
N MET A 228 14.92 25.50 29.66
CA MET A 228 14.72 25.42 31.13
C MET A 228 16.03 25.38 31.93
N GLY A 229 17.19 25.33 31.30
CA GLY A 229 18.50 25.21 31.90
C GLY A 229 19.29 26.52 32.05
N ARG A 230 18.67 27.71 31.90
CA ARG A 230 19.38 29.00 32.00
C ARG A 230 19.18 29.74 33.31
N ARG A 231 18.81 29.05 34.38
CA ARG A 231 18.88 29.63 35.74
C ARG A 231 19.34 28.56 36.72
N THR A 232 20.60 28.41 36.84
CA THR A 232 21.43 28.10 38.03
C THR A 232 22.78 27.58 37.54
N GLN A 233 23.71 28.49 37.43
CA GLN A 233 25.13 28.15 37.49
C GLN A 233 25.49 27.98 38.96
N THR A 234 25.93 26.80 39.33
CA THR A 234 26.98 26.59 40.35
C THR A 234 27.67 25.26 40.08
N VAL A 235 28.86 25.36 39.65
CA VAL A 235 30.14 24.64 39.89
C VAL A 235 30.01 23.24 40.54
N HIS A 236 30.40 22.16 39.89
CA HIS A 236 31.56 21.30 40.15
C HIS A 236 31.48 19.95 39.41
N HIS A 237 32.65 19.58 38.90
CA HIS A 237 33.22 18.26 38.57
C HIS A 237 32.79 17.54 37.29
N GLY A 238 33.84 17.32 36.49
CA GLY A 238 33.82 16.66 35.20
C GLY A 238 33.36 15.20 35.23
N HIS A 239 32.20 15.00 34.65
CA HIS A 239 31.90 13.74 34.03
C HIS A 239 31.55 14.05 32.56
N ARG A 240 32.33 13.46 31.64
CA ARG A 240 32.02 13.40 30.20
C ARG A 240 30.56 12.96 30.05
N ARG A 241 29.65 13.91 29.83
CA ARG A 241 28.30 13.59 29.37
C ARG A 241 28.45 12.86 28.05
N ARG A 242 28.22 11.55 28.04
CA ARG A 242 27.86 10.81 26.81
C ARG A 242 26.74 11.63 26.19
N ARG A 243 26.94 12.14 24.95
CA ARG A 243 25.86 12.62 24.10
C ARG A 243 24.87 11.47 24.06
N ALA A 244 23.66 11.67 24.57
CA ALA A 244 22.55 10.76 24.27
C ALA A 244 22.45 10.77 22.76
N GLU A 245 22.82 9.69 22.12
CA GLU A 245 22.64 9.47 20.69
C GLU A 245 21.16 9.65 20.43
N GLU A 246 20.81 10.60 19.56
CA GLU A 246 19.44 10.81 19.12
C GLU A 246 19.05 9.55 18.33
N GLN A 247 18.27 8.69 18.95
CA GLN A 247 17.71 7.54 18.24
C GLN A 247 16.78 8.07 17.13
N PRO A 248 16.94 7.57 15.90
CA PRO A 248 16.09 7.97 14.80
C PRO A 248 14.64 7.55 15.07
N ASP A 249 13.68 8.46 14.89
CA ASP A 249 12.24 8.21 15.07
C ASP A 249 11.66 7.74 13.72
N TYR A 250 11.60 6.44 13.49
CA TYR A 250 11.06 5.82 12.27
C TYR A 250 9.54 5.74 12.28
N GLU A 251 8.93 5.53 11.11
CA GLU A 251 7.51 5.22 10.96
C GLU A 251 7.29 3.69 10.97
N VAL A 252 6.11 3.26 11.40
CA VAL A 252 5.70 1.85 11.29
C VAL A 252 5.32 1.56 9.85
N VAL A 253 5.78 0.44 9.31
CA VAL A 253 5.43 0.00 7.95
C VAL A 253 4.87 -1.41 8.01
N ILE A 254 3.64 -1.59 7.57
CA ILE A 254 2.96 -2.89 7.51
C ILE A 254 2.55 -3.15 6.06
N VAL A 255 3.00 -4.27 5.51
CA VAL A 255 2.69 -4.65 4.13
C VAL A 255 1.96 -5.98 4.14
N PHE A 256 0.73 -6.00 3.64
CA PHE A 256 -0.02 -7.21 3.37
C PHE A 256 0.09 -7.54 1.88
N ASP A 257 0.57 -8.72 1.60
CA ASP A 257 0.73 -9.27 0.25
C ASP A 257 0.07 -10.65 0.18
N PRO A 258 -1.17 -10.73 -0.32
CA PRO A 258 -1.87 -12.00 -0.47
C PRO A 258 -1.16 -13.00 -1.39
N LYS A 259 -0.38 -12.53 -2.36
CA LYS A 259 0.36 -13.40 -3.29
C LYS A 259 1.65 -13.95 -2.71
N GLY A 260 2.24 -13.25 -1.76
CA GLY A 260 3.55 -13.60 -1.22
C GLY A 260 4.68 -13.36 -2.21
N ASP A 261 4.75 -12.16 -2.80
CA ASP A 261 5.77 -11.81 -3.82
C ASP A 261 7.17 -11.74 -3.20
N ALA A 262 8.00 -12.71 -3.59
CA ALA A 262 9.38 -12.80 -3.12
C ALA A 262 10.24 -11.58 -3.50
N ASP A 263 9.95 -10.91 -4.61
CA ASP A 263 10.72 -9.74 -5.05
C ASP A 263 10.42 -8.52 -4.18
N LEU A 264 9.16 -8.33 -3.79
CA LEU A 264 8.75 -7.30 -2.84
C LEU A 264 9.39 -7.55 -1.46
N LEU A 265 9.32 -8.78 -0.97
CA LEU A 265 9.93 -9.16 0.31
C LEU A 265 11.44 -8.89 0.33
N LYS A 266 12.16 -9.32 -0.72
CA LYS A 266 13.61 -9.06 -0.85
C LYS A 266 13.91 -7.56 -0.89
N ARG A 267 13.10 -6.78 -1.61
CA ARG A 267 13.24 -5.32 -1.65
C ARG A 267 13.11 -4.72 -0.26
N MET A 268 12.09 -5.11 0.49
CA MET A 268 11.90 -4.61 1.85
C MET A 268 13.08 -4.97 2.76
N TYR A 269 13.62 -6.19 2.64
CA TYR A 269 14.79 -6.62 3.38
C TYR A 269 16.00 -5.71 3.12
N VAL A 270 16.33 -5.49 1.84
CA VAL A 270 17.47 -4.62 1.45
C VAL A 270 17.27 -3.19 1.94
N GLU A 271 16.05 -2.68 1.90
CA GLU A 271 15.76 -1.33 2.37
C GLU A 271 15.85 -1.21 3.90
N CYS A 272 15.43 -2.26 4.63
CA CYS A 272 15.63 -2.33 6.07
C CYS A 272 17.11 -2.42 6.45
N GLU A 273 17.91 -3.20 5.69
CA GLU A 273 19.36 -3.27 5.89
C GLU A 273 20.03 -1.91 5.69
N ARG A 274 19.70 -1.19 4.60
CA ARG A 274 20.20 0.16 4.32
C ARG A 274 19.79 1.19 5.37
N ALA A 275 18.60 1.05 5.94
CA ALA A 275 18.10 1.92 6.99
C ALA A 275 18.62 1.55 8.40
N GLY A 276 19.33 0.41 8.54
CA GLY A 276 19.78 -0.11 9.84
C GLY A 276 18.63 -0.60 10.71
N ARG A 277 17.55 -1.15 10.11
CA ARG A 277 16.31 -1.57 10.77
C ARG A 277 16.03 -3.07 10.69
N LEU A 278 17.06 -3.90 10.44
CA LEU A 278 16.87 -5.36 10.35
C LEU A 278 16.36 -5.97 11.65
N ASP A 279 16.75 -5.43 12.81
CA ASP A 279 16.30 -5.90 14.12
C ASP A 279 14.81 -5.66 14.36
N GLU A 280 14.22 -4.71 13.63
CA GLU A 280 12.80 -4.35 13.68
C GLU A 280 12.01 -4.93 12.50
N PHE A 281 12.62 -5.77 11.66
CA PHE A 281 11.98 -6.35 10.49
C PHE A 281 11.40 -7.73 10.80
N TYR A 282 10.08 -7.87 10.71
CA TYR A 282 9.34 -9.11 10.90
C TYR A 282 8.77 -9.60 9.58
N VAL A 283 8.93 -10.89 9.32
CA VAL A 283 8.31 -11.57 8.17
C VAL A 283 7.34 -12.61 8.68
N PHE A 284 6.10 -12.53 8.25
CA PHE A 284 5.09 -13.56 8.41
C PHE A 284 4.71 -14.07 7.02
N HIS A 285 4.92 -15.37 6.74
CA HIS A 285 4.65 -15.91 5.40
C HIS A 285 4.11 -17.34 5.50
N LEU A 286 2.84 -17.56 5.10
CA LEU A 286 2.18 -18.84 5.21
C LEU A 286 2.84 -19.94 4.36
N GLY A 287 3.36 -19.60 3.19
CA GLY A 287 4.09 -20.52 2.32
C GLY A 287 5.51 -20.90 2.83
N HIS A 288 6.04 -20.16 3.81
CA HIS A 288 7.37 -20.39 4.37
C HIS A 288 7.37 -20.37 5.91
N PRO A 289 6.68 -21.34 6.56
CA PRO A 289 6.50 -21.35 8.01
C PRO A 289 7.80 -21.38 8.81
N ASP A 290 8.84 -22.03 8.28
CA ASP A 290 10.16 -22.16 8.96
C ASP A 290 10.90 -20.82 9.10
N LEU A 291 10.57 -19.86 8.24
CA LEU A 291 11.23 -18.57 8.16
C LEU A 291 10.40 -17.46 8.81
N SER A 292 9.16 -17.77 9.14
CA SER A 292 8.17 -16.79 9.56
C SER A 292 8.23 -16.53 11.05
N ALA A 293 8.00 -15.29 11.42
CA ALA A 293 7.60 -14.92 12.76
C ALA A 293 6.23 -15.56 13.09
N ARG A 294 5.98 -15.82 14.36
CA ARG A 294 4.73 -16.39 14.86
C ARG A 294 3.77 -15.28 15.30
N TYR A 295 2.47 -15.49 15.08
CA TYR A 295 1.45 -14.50 15.39
C TYR A 295 0.15 -15.14 15.85
N ASN A 296 -0.38 -14.72 17.00
CA ASN A 296 -1.67 -15.20 17.48
C ASN A 296 -2.75 -14.12 17.26
N ALA A 297 -3.54 -14.28 16.20
CA ALA A 297 -4.56 -13.31 15.80
C ALA A 297 -5.72 -13.16 16.81
N VAL A 298 -5.93 -14.13 17.70
CA VAL A 298 -7.00 -14.15 18.69
C VAL A 298 -6.51 -14.02 20.13
N GLY A 299 -5.21 -13.98 20.33
CA GLY A 299 -4.59 -13.96 21.66
C GLY A 299 -4.58 -12.62 22.38
N ARG A 300 -4.81 -11.52 21.64
CA ARG A 300 -4.93 -10.16 22.18
C ARG A 300 -6.31 -9.59 21.86
N PHE A 301 -6.95 -8.99 22.83
CA PHE A 301 -8.27 -8.40 22.69
C PHE A 301 -8.47 -7.29 23.71
N GLY A 302 -9.21 -6.25 23.33
CA GLY A 302 -9.72 -5.23 24.24
C GLY A 302 -10.96 -5.73 24.98
N ARG A 303 -11.80 -6.49 24.27
CA ARG A 303 -12.96 -7.20 24.84
C ARG A 303 -12.91 -8.65 24.40
N ILE A 304 -13.17 -9.56 25.32
CA ILE A 304 -13.12 -11.02 25.04
C ILE A 304 -14.03 -11.43 23.87
N SER A 305 -15.11 -10.72 23.61
CA SER A 305 -16.02 -10.95 22.49
C SER A 305 -15.36 -10.72 21.11
N GLU A 306 -14.26 -9.99 21.05
CA GLU A 306 -13.51 -9.79 19.79
C GLU A 306 -12.91 -11.09 19.30
N VAL A 307 -12.53 -12.01 20.19
CA VAL A 307 -12.06 -13.37 19.84
C VAL A 307 -13.09 -14.09 18.98
N ALA A 308 -14.35 -14.09 19.44
CA ALA A 308 -15.45 -14.73 18.72
C ALA A 308 -15.74 -14.04 17.38
N THR A 309 -15.64 -12.72 17.32
CA THR A 309 -15.82 -11.94 16.09
C THR A 309 -14.73 -12.27 15.06
N ARG A 310 -13.46 -12.39 15.48
CA ARG A 310 -12.33 -12.72 14.60
C ARG A 310 -12.41 -14.15 14.04
N VAL A 311 -12.95 -15.09 14.80
CA VAL A 311 -13.13 -16.49 14.37
C VAL A 311 -14.39 -16.66 13.53
N ALA A 312 -15.56 -16.29 14.06
CA ALA A 312 -16.85 -16.49 13.40
C ALA A 312 -17.07 -15.51 12.22
N GLY A 313 -16.42 -14.36 12.24
CA GLY A 313 -16.47 -13.38 11.14
C GLY A 313 -15.94 -13.92 9.80
N GLN A 314 -15.16 -15.01 9.82
CA GLN A 314 -14.68 -15.69 8.61
C GLN A 314 -15.73 -16.57 7.94
N LEU A 315 -16.82 -16.89 8.65
CA LEU A 315 -17.91 -17.68 8.09
C LEU A 315 -18.83 -16.78 7.25
N SER A 316 -19.41 -17.38 6.19
CA SER A 316 -20.35 -16.67 5.34
C SER A 316 -21.53 -16.14 6.15
N GLY A 317 -21.85 -14.86 5.95
CA GLY A 317 -22.95 -14.16 6.59
C GLY A 317 -24.16 -13.93 5.69
N GLU A 318 -24.25 -14.59 4.53
CA GLU A 318 -25.32 -14.37 3.57
C GLU A 318 -26.47 -15.39 3.71
N GLY A 319 -27.71 -14.92 3.59
CA GLY A 319 -28.90 -15.76 3.61
C GLY A 319 -29.02 -16.61 4.88
N ASN A 320 -29.32 -17.90 4.72
CA ASN A 320 -29.48 -18.83 5.85
C ASN A 320 -28.18 -19.07 6.63
N SER A 321 -27.02 -18.76 6.05
CA SER A 321 -25.71 -18.92 6.73
C SER A 321 -25.51 -17.90 7.84
N ALA A 322 -26.21 -16.77 7.84
CA ALA A 322 -26.11 -15.75 8.88
C ALA A 322 -26.45 -16.30 10.29
N ALA A 323 -27.50 -17.13 10.39
CA ALA A 323 -27.89 -17.75 11.66
C ALA A 323 -26.79 -18.69 12.17
N PHE A 324 -26.16 -19.48 11.30
CA PHE A 324 -25.05 -20.35 11.69
C PHE A 324 -23.82 -19.58 12.15
N ARG A 325 -23.51 -18.45 11.50
CA ARG A 325 -22.43 -17.55 11.93
C ARG A 325 -22.68 -16.98 13.34
N GLU A 326 -23.90 -16.55 13.63
CA GLU A 326 -24.25 -16.03 14.95
C GLU A 326 -24.17 -17.11 16.04
N PHE A 327 -24.57 -18.35 15.74
CA PHE A 327 -24.40 -19.46 16.67
C PHE A 327 -22.93 -19.81 16.88
N ALA A 328 -22.12 -19.88 15.82
CA ALA A 328 -20.69 -20.08 15.92
C ALA A 328 -20.04 -18.98 16.76
N TRP A 329 -20.41 -17.72 16.54
CA TRP A 329 -19.95 -16.60 17.33
C TRP A 329 -20.25 -16.79 18.82
N ARG A 330 -21.51 -17.10 19.15
CA ARG A 330 -21.93 -17.34 20.55
C ARG A 330 -21.11 -18.47 21.18
N PHE A 331 -20.91 -19.56 20.46
CA PHE A 331 -20.20 -20.73 20.96
C PHE A 331 -18.72 -20.43 21.20
N VAL A 332 -18.04 -19.81 20.24
CA VAL A 332 -16.64 -19.38 20.40
C VAL A 332 -16.50 -18.35 21.53
N ASN A 333 -17.48 -17.46 21.71
CA ASN A 333 -17.47 -16.50 22.82
C ASN A 333 -17.56 -17.16 24.18
N ILE A 334 -18.35 -18.24 24.31
CA ILE A 334 -18.41 -19.04 25.56
C ILE A 334 -17.05 -19.67 25.84
N ILE A 335 -16.43 -20.31 24.83
CA ILE A 335 -15.09 -20.93 24.95
C ILE A 335 -14.06 -19.87 25.34
N ALA A 336 -14.00 -18.76 24.62
CA ALA A 336 -13.00 -17.71 24.86
C ALA A 336 -13.11 -17.13 26.28
N ARG A 337 -14.34 -16.89 26.77
CA ARG A 337 -14.58 -16.41 28.14
C ARG A 337 -14.12 -17.43 29.19
N ALA A 338 -14.37 -18.73 28.97
CA ALA A 338 -13.95 -19.78 29.87
C ALA A 338 -12.42 -19.91 29.89
N LEU A 339 -11.77 -19.93 28.73
CA LEU A 339 -10.31 -19.95 28.62
C LEU A 339 -9.67 -18.77 29.35
N HIS A 340 -10.19 -17.57 29.11
CA HIS A 340 -9.70 -16.38 29.79
C HIS A 340 -9.87 -16.44 31.32
N ALA A 341 -11.01 -16.90 31.79
CA ALA A 341 -11.26 -17.09 33.21
C ALA A 341 -10.36 -18.18 33.85
N LEU A 342 -9.94 -19.17 33.07
CA LEU A 342 -8.92 -20.15 33.48
C LEU A 342 -7.48 -19.58 33.46
N GLY A 343 -7.29 -18.38 32.92
CA GLY A 343 -5.95 -17.78 32.74
C GLY A 343 -5.23 -18.27 31.49
N ILE A 344 -5.94 -18.97 30.59
CA ILE A 344 -5.41 -19.52 29.35
C ILE A 344 -5.60 -18.47 28.23
N ARG A 345 -4.53 -18.12 27.52
CA ARG A 345 -4.62 -17.23 26.37
C ARG A 345 -5.29 -17.97 25.21
N PRO A 346 -6.41 -17.47 24.65
CA PRO A 346 -7.04 -18.10 23.48
C PRO A 346 -6.10 -18.17 22.29
N ASP A 347 -6.11 -19.30 21.59
CA ASP A 347 -5.52 -19.49 20.27
C ASP A 347 -6.40 -20.45 19.45
N TYR A 348 -6.11 -20.61 18.16
CA TYR A 348 -6.94 -21.44 17.30
C TYR A 348 -6.94 -22.94 17.72
N GLN A 349 -5.83 -23.47 18.23
CA GLN A 349 -5.76 -24.85 18.71
C GLN A 349 -6.62 -25.06 19.95
N GLN A 350 -6.55 -24.14 20.92
CA GLN A 350 -7.39 -24.20 22.12
C GLN A 350 -8.86 -24.07 21.78
N ILE A 351 -9.20 -23.15 20.87
CA ILE A 351 -10.59 -23.01 20.41
C ILE A 351 -11.05 -24.28 19.72
N LEU A 352 -10.28 -24.86 18.78
CA LEU A 352 -10.61 -26.10 18.10
C LEU A 352 -10.82 -27.25 19.10
N ARG A 353 -9.90 -27.44 20.05
CA ARG A 353 -9.97 -28.48 21.09
C ARG A 353 -11.29 -28.44 21.82
N HIS A 354 -11.75 -27.25 22.20
CA HIS A 354 -12.97 -27.08 22.98
C HIS A 354 -14.23 -26.95 22.12
N VAL A 355 -14.10 -26.61 20.84
CA VAL A 355 -15.20 -26.76 19.86
C VAL A 355 -15.53 -28.24 19.66
N VAL A 356 -14.53 -29.10 19.59
CA VAL A 356 -14.74 -30.56 19.48
C VAL A 356 -15.23 -31.16 20.79
N ASN A 357 -14.71 -30.69 21.93
CA ASN A 357 -15.01 -31.26 23.25
C ASN A 357 -15.23 -30.15 24.29
N ILE A 358 -16.45 -29.60 24.30
CA ILE A 358 -16.87 -28.57 25.26
C ILE A 358 -17.00 -29.14 26.69
N ASP A 359 -17.28 -30.45 26.82
CA ASP A 359 -17.47 -31.11 28.10
C ASP A 359 -16.21 -31.03 28.97
N ALA A 360 -15.03 -31.18 28.36
CA ALA A 360 -13.76 -31.04 29.05
C ALA A 360 -13.57 -29.64 29.64
N LEU A 361 -13.87 -28.60 28.87
CA LEU A 361 -13.76 -27.21 29.32
C LEU A 361 -14.74 -26.89 30.45
N PHE A 362 -15.97 -27.45 30.36
CA PHE A 362 -16.98 -27.28 31.42
C PHE A 362 -16.50 -27.91 32.73
N VAL A 363 -15.95 -29.12 32.69
CA VAL A 363 -15.43 -29.80 33.89
C VAL A 363 -14.23 -29.04 34.49
N GLU A 364 -13.29 -28.61 33.65
CA GLU A 364 -12.10 -27.87 34.08
C GLU A 364 -12.45 -26.53 34.73
N TYR A 365 -13.33 -25.77 34.11
CA TYR A 365 -13.79 -24.50 34.68
C TYR A 365 -14.61 -24.71 35.96
N ALA A 366 -15.52 -25.67 35.96
CA ALA A 366 -16.30 -26.03 37.15
C ALA A 366 -15.40 -26.45 38.32
N GLN A 367 -14.37 -27.22 38.04
CA GLN A 367 -13.41 -27.67 39.07
C GLN A 367 -12.72 -26.44 39.70
N LYS A 368 -12.18 -25.56 38.91
CA LYS A 368 -11.55 -24.33 39.39
C LYS A 368 -12.52 -23.48 40.23
N TYR A 369 -13.65 -23.12 39.60
CA TYR A 369 -14.62 -22.20 40.22
C TYR A 369 -15.18 -22.77 41.52
N ILE A 370 -15.61 -24.04 41.53
CA ILE A 370 -16.23 -24.69 42.70
C ILE A 370 -15.20 -24.86 43.81
N SER A 371 -13.95 -25.28 43.50
CA SER A 371 -12.90 -25.43 44.48
C SER A 371 -12.52 -24.11 45.18
N GLU A 372 -12.59 -23.01 44.48
CA GLU A 372 -12.35 -21.66 45.03
C GLU A 372 -13.45 -21.19 45.97
N HIS A 373 -14.70 -21.60 45.73
CA HIS A 373 -15.87 -21.10 46.46
C HIS A 373 -16.40 -22.06 47.53
N ASP A 374 -16.34 -23.39 47.32
CA ASP A 374 -16.76 -24.43 48.24
C ASP A 374 -15.89 -25.70 48.12
N PRO A 375 -14.81 -25.81 48.89
CA PRO A 375 -13.89 -26.94 48.81
C PRO A 375 -14.54 -28.32 49.02
N ARG A 376 -15.69 -28.39 49.74
CA ARG A 376 -16.42 -29.65 49.99
C ARG A 376 -17.44 -29.99 48.90
N ALA A 377 -17.71 -29.10 48.02
CA ALA A 377 -18.69 -29.30 46.94
C ALA A 377 -18.31 -30.45 46.00
N TRP A 378 -17.00 -30.69 45.81
CA TRP A 378 -16.55 -31.72 44.93
C TRP A 378 -16.89 -33.14 45.40
N ASP A 379 -16.88 -33.38 46.73
CA ASP A 379 -17.35 -34.63 47.32
C ASP A 379 -18.83 -34.87 47.05
N THR A 380 -19.63 -33.79 47.11
CA THR A 380 -21.06 -33.86 46.79
C THR A 380 -21.31 -34.17 45.34
N ILE A 381 -20.50 -33.61 44.41
CA ILE A 381 -20.60 -33.87 42.96
C ILE A 381 -20.25 -35.35 42.68
N ILE A 382 -19.21 -35.93 43.32
CA ILE A 382 -18.86 -37.32 43.20
C ILE A 382 -19.99 -38.23 43.72
N GLN A 383 -20.64 -37.85 44.81
CA GLN A 383 -21.82 -38.57 45.31
C GLN A 383 -23.04 -38.51 44.38
N ILE A 384 -23.26 -37.37 43.73
CA ILE A 384 -24.32 -37.23 42.74
C ILE A 384 -23.97 -38.10 41.51
N GLU A 385 -22.71 -38.07 41.02
CA GLU A 385 -22.24 -38.89 39.92
C GLU A 385 -22.47 -40.39 40.17
N GLY A 386 -22.15 -40.87 41.36
CA GLY A 386 -22.37 -42.26 41.74
C GLY A 386 -23.85 -42.69 41.81
N LYS A 387 -24.79 -41.75 41.93
CA LYS A 387 -26.24 -41.99 41.95
C LYS A 387 -26.91 -41.86 40.60
N LEU A 388 -26.17 -41.40 39.56
CA LEU A 388 -26.71 -41.22 38.23
C LEU A 388 -26.87 -42.54 37.48
N ASN A 389 -28.07 -42.80 36.98
CA ASN A 389 -28.42 -43.92 36.09
C ASN A 389 -29.12 -43.35 34.84
N ASP A 390 -29.16 -44.10 33.76
CA ASP A 390 -29.78 -43.69 32.50
C ASP A 390 -31.21 -43.16 32.62
N LYS A 391 -31.94 -43.56 33.69
CA LYS A 391 -33.29 -43.10 33.97
C LYS A 391 -33.37 -41.68 34.58
N ASN A 392 -32.26 -41.25 35.22
CA ASN A 392 -32.22 -39.95 35.95
C ASN A 392 -31.48 -38.87 35.18
N ILE A 393 -30.94 -39.21 34.00
CA ILE A 393 -30.26 -38.23 33.12
C ILE A 393 -31.32 -37.45 32.33
N PRO A 394 -31.30 -36.12 32.35
CA PRO A 394 -32.20 -35.27 31.53
C PRO A 394 -32.03 -35.64 30.04
N PHE A 395 -33.14 -35.60 29.29
CA PHE A 395 -33.13 -36.01 27.85
C PHE A 395 -32.11 -35.28 27.04
N ASN A 396 -31.96 -33.96 27.26
CA ASN A 396 -31.01 -33.09 26.59
C ASN A 396 -29.51 -33.30 26.96
N MET A 397 -29.26 -34.13 27.98
CA MET A 397 -27.90 -34.48 28.42
C MET A 397 -27.55 -35.98 28.23
N LYS A 398 -28.43 -36.73 27.57
CA LYS A 398 -28.16 -38.14 27.25
C LYS A 398 -26.94 -38.22 26.31
N GLY A 399 -26.02 -39.12 26.66
CA GLY A 399 -24.76 -39.34 25.95
C GLY A 399 -23.63 -38.37 26.36
N ARG A 400 -23.86 -37.48 27.34
CA ARG A 400 -22.79 -36.69 27.99
C ARG A 400 -22.09 -37.51 29.10
N PRO A 401 -20.82 -37.22 29.42
CA PRO A 401 -20.14 -37.83 30.55
C PRO A 401 -20.92 -37.62 31.87
N LEU A 402 -20.99 -38.65 32.72
CA LEU A 402 -21.73 -38.59 34.00
C LEU A 402 -21.26 -37.44 34.89
N ARG A 403 -19.97 -37.10 34.86
CA ARG A 403 -19.38 -35.98 35.57
C ARG A 403 -20.01 -34.65 35.17
N VAL A 404 -20.23 -34.44 33.89
CA VAL A 404 -20.87 -33.23 33.33
C VAL A 404 -22.29 -33.11 33.84
N VAL A 405 -23.07 -34.21 33.86
CA VAL A 405 -24.44 -34.26 34.36
C VAL A 405 -24.47 -33.97 35.85
N ALA A 406 -23.54 -34.57 36.65
CA ALA A 406 -23.46 -34.35 38.08
C ALA A 406 -23.14 -32.90 38.43
N ILE A 407 -22.22 -32.27 37.72
CA ILE A 407 -21.90 -30.83 37.88
C ILE A 407 -23.11 -29.97 37.55
N ASP A 408 -23.81 -30.22 36.43
CA ASP A 408 -24.98 -29.49 36.03
C ASP A 408 -26.12 -29.58 37.06
N GLN A 409 -26.37 -30.74 37.64
CA GLN A 409 -27.35 -30.95 38.72
C GLN A 409 -26.94 -30.20 39.99
N TYR A 410 -25.67 -30.30 40.40
CA TYR A 410 -25.17 -29.57 41.58
C TYR A 410 -25.36 -28.05 41.42
N LEU A 411 -24.92 -27.48 40.27
CA LEU A 411 -25.04 -26.06 39.97
C LEU A 411 -26.51 -25.59 39.97
N THR A 412 -27.43 -26.44 39.49
CA THR A 412 -28.85 -26.16 39.44
C THR A 412 -29.47 -26.16 40.84
N GLN A 413 -29.08 -27.12 41.67
CA GLN A 413 -29.55 -27.23 43.07
C GLN A 413 -29.08 -26.05 43.94
N LYS A 414 -27.81 -25.64 43.77
CA LYS A 414 -27.17 -24.59 44.55
C LYS A 414 -27.49 -23.18 44.00
N ARG A 415 -28.14 -23.05 42.84
CA ARG A 415 -28.46 -21.78 42.14
C ARG A 415 -27.25 -20.89 42.00
N ILE A 416 -26.09 -21.47 41.62
CA ILE A 416 -24.88 -20.73 41.41
C ILE A 416 -25.03 -19.92 40.11
N ALA A 417 -24.86 -18.59 40.21
CA ALA A 417 -25.03 -17.65 39.11
C ALA A 417 -23.66 -17.02 38.77
N ASP A 418 -22.83 -17.73 38.00
CA ASP A 418 -21.64 -17.18 37.36
C ASP A 418 -21.86 -17.05 35.85
N PRO A 419 -21.60 -15.88 35.22
CA PRO A 419 -21.88 -15.67 33.80
C PRO A 419 -21.10 -16.61 32.84
N VAL A 420 -19.91 -17.07 33.24
CA VAL A 420 -19.11 -18.00 32.43
C VAL A 420 -19.68 -19.40 32.57
N MET A 421 -20.00 -19.79 33.81
CA MET A 421 -20.60 -21.08 34.11
C MET A 421 -21.99 -21.24 33.44
N GLU A 422 -22.82 -20.22 33.46
CA GLU A 422 -24.14 -20.25 32.78
C GLU A 422 -23.98 -20.37 31.27
N GLY A 423 -22.95 -19.72 30.67
CA GLY A 423 -22.60 -19.88 29.28
C GLY A 423 -22.23 -21.33 28.94
N LEU A 424 -21.30 -21.93 29.69
CA LEU A 424 -20.87 -23.31 29.53
C LEU A 424 -22.02 -24.31 29.76
N LYS A 425 -22.82 -24.10 30.80
CA LYS A 425 -24.01 -24.90 31.10
C LYS A 425 -25.04 -24.85 29.96
N SER A 426 -25.23 -23.68 29.35
CA SER A 426 -26.05 -23.54 28.15
C SER A 426 -25.50 -24.38 27.00
N ALA A 427 -24.17 -24.35 26.78
CA ALA A 427 -23.51 -25.05 25.68
C ALA A 427 -23.58 -26.60 25.84
N VAL A 428 -23.38 -27.13 27.04
CA VAL A 428 -23.49 -28.59 27.29
C VAL A 428 -24.91 -29.13 27.26
N ARG A 429 -25.91 -28.24 27.44
CA ARG A 429 -27.32 -28.60 27.35
C ARG A 429 -27.89 -28.55 25.93
N TYR A 430 -27.12 -28.09 24.93
CA TYR A 430 -27.58 -28.18 23.53
C TYR A 430 -27.75 -29.62 23.09
N ASP A 431 -28.83 -29.88 22.35
CA ASP A 431 -29.04 -31.14 21.69
C ASP A 431 -27.85 -31.45 20.77
N LYS A 432 -27.33 -32.68 20.86
CA LYS A 432 -26.14 -33.08 20.12
C LYS A 432 -26.29 -32.92 18.61
N THR A 433 -27.47 -33.20 18.06
CA THR A 433 -27.73 -33.06 16.62
C THR A 433 -27.71 -31.61 16.16
N TYR A 434 -28.11 -30.68 17.00
CA TYR A 434 -28.06 -29.26 16.75
C TYR A 434 -26.64 -28.73 16.88
N PHE A 435 -25.92 -29.19 17.90
CA PHE A 435 -24.53 -28.89 18.10
C PHE A 435 -23.67 -29.30 16.91
N ASP A 436 -23.84 -30.55 16.42
CA ASP A 436 -23.10 -31.07 15.27
C ASP A 436 -23.30 -30.22 14.00
N LYS A 437 -24.46 -29.62 13.79
CA LYS A 437 -24.71 -28.71 12.67
C LYS A 437 -23.98 -27.39 12.79
N ILE A 438 -23.85 -26.84 13.99
CA ILE A 438 -23.11 -25.61 14.26
C ILE A 438 -21.62 -25.83 14.06
N VAL A 439 -21.13 -26.92 14.62
CA VAL A 439 -19.71 -27.31 14.55
C VAL A 439 -19.31 -27.66 13.11
N ALA A 440 -20.21 -28.26 12.31
CA ALA A 440 -19.95 -28.60 10.93
C ALA A 440 -19.56 -27.42 10.03
N SER A 441 -19.99 -26.21 10.33
CA SER A 441 -19.59 -25.02 9.58
C SER A 441 -18.28 -24.40 10.08
N LEU A 442 -18.00 -24.48 11.39
CA LEU A 442 -16.81 -23.87 12.01
C LEU A 442 -15.59 -24.78 11.98
N LEU A 443 -15.81 -26.10 12.12
CA LEU A 443 -14.75 -27.11 12.24
C LEU A 443 -13.80 -27.10 11.04
N PRO A 444 -14.26 -27.14 9.77
CA PRO A 444 -13.36 -27.15 8.62
C PRO A 444 -12.44 -25.92 8.55
N LEU A 445 -12.93 -24.75 8.94
CA LEU A 445 -12.11 -23.54 9.00
C LEU A 445 -11.04 -23.67 10.07
N LEU A 446 -11.40 -24.08 11.29
CA LEU A 446 -10.46 -24.24 12.40
C LEU A 446 -9.44 -25.34 12.10
N GLU A 447 -9.85 -26.45 11.48
CA GLU A 447 -8.94 -27.52 11.06
C GLU A 447 -7.92 -27.01 10.05
N LYS A 448 -8.32 -26.24 9.04
CA LYS A 448 -7.40 -25.61 8.08
C LYS A 448 -6.37 -24.70 8.78
N LEU A 449 -6.81 -23.88 9.74
CA LEU A 449 -5.95 -22.95 10.47
C LEU A 449 -5.01 -23.64 11.49
N THR A 450 -5.32 -24.89 11.87
CA THR A 450 -4.55 -25.65 12.87
C THR A 450 -3.84 -26.86 12.29
N THR A 451 -3.82 -27.03 10.97
CA THR A 451 -3.17 -28.17 10.32
C THR A 451 -1.69 -27.88 10.05
N GLY A 452 -0.83 -28.86 10.35
CA GLY A 452 0.58 -28.85 10.00
C GLY A 452 1.35 -27.67 10.60
N ARG A 453 2.30 -27.12 9.84
CA ARG A 453 3.18 -26.04 10.30
C ARG A 453 2.49 -24.67 10.42
N ILE A 454 1.35 -24.47 9.74
CA ILE A 454 0.54 -23.26 9.88
C ILE A 454 0.05 -23.10 11.32
N SER A 455 -0.27 -24.23 11.96
CA SER A 455 -0.68 -24.24 13.36
C SER A 455 0.38 -23.63 14.30
N GLU A 456 1.64 -23.93 14.09
CA GLU A 456 2.74 -23.40 14.89
C GLU A 456 2.88 -21.88 14.72
N LEU A 457 2.55 -21.36 13.53
CA LEU A 457 2.58 -19.90 13.27
C LEU A 457 1.44 -19.17 13.96
N LEU A 458 0.22 -19.74 13.91
CA LEU A 458 -1.01 -19.07 14.35
C LEU A 458 -1.39 -19.38 15.80
N SER A 459 -0.85 -20.47 16.36
CA SER A 459 -1.04 -20.89 17.76
C SER A 459 0.32 -21.09 18.43
N PRO A 460 1.12 -20.01 18.59
CA PRO A 460 2.47 -20.12 19.12
C PRO A 460 2.47 -20.59 20.57
N ASN A 461 3.35 -21.56 20.88
CA ASN A 461 3.61 -21.93 22.26
C ASN A 461 4.55 -20.89 22.90
N TYR A 462 4.01 -20.05 23.78
CA TYR A 462 4.76 -19.01 24.46
C TYR A 462 5.77 -19.54 25.50
N ALA A 463 5.63 -20.79 25.92
CA ALA A 463 6.54 -21.45 26.86
C ALA A 463 7.71 -22.14 26.16
N ASP A 464 7.68 -22.28 24.85
CA ASP A 464 8.75 -22.92 24.07
C ASP A 464 9.86 -21.92 23.74
N LEU A 465 10.90 -21.94 24.55
CA LEU A 465 12.10 -21.12 24.40
C LEU A 465 13.09 -21.68 23.36
N ASN A 466 12.87 -22.90 22.85
CA ASN A 466 13.75 -23.51 21.86
C ASN A 466 13.40 -23.10 20.43
N ASP A 467 12.20 -22.59 20.17
CA ASP A 467 11.81 -22.12 18.86
C ASP A 467 12.41 -20.73 18.61
N PRO A 468 13.37 -20.58 17.67
CA PRO A 468 14.06 -19.32 17.40
C PRO A 468 13.20 -18.31 16.66
N ARG A 469 11.98 -18.68 16.23
CA ARG A 469 11.08 -17.78 15.49
C ARG A 469 10.43 -16.78 16.44
N PRO A 470 10.53 -15.46 16.18
CA PRO A 470 9.94 -14.47 17.06
C PRO A 470 8.42 -14.55 17.07
N ILE A 471 7.81 -14.15 18.18
CA ILE A 471 6.38 -13.93 18.29
C ILE A 471 6.15 -12.43 18.31
N PHE A 472 5.24 -11.91 17.49
CA PHE A 472 4.91 -10.48 17.49
C PHE A 472 3.41 -10.25 17.67
N ASP A 473 3.06 -9.07 18.16
CA ASP A 473 1.71 -8.50 18.13
C ASP A 473 1.75 -7.06 17.58
N TRP A 474 0.60 -6.55 17.16
CA TRP A 474 0.54 -5.22 16.53
C TRP A 474 0.93 -4.09 17.48
N MET A 475 0.67 -4.18 18.77
CA MET A 475 1.07 -3.14 19.71
C MET A 475 2.59 -3.09 19.86
N GLN A 476 3.24 -4.26 19.94
CA GLN A 476 4.69 -4.36 19.97
C GLN A 476 5.31 -3.80 18.69
N VAL A 477 4.76 -4.15 17.52
CA VAL A 477 5.16 -3.62 16.21
C VAL A 477 5.09 -2.09 16.20
N ILE A 478 3.99 -1.52 16.71
CA ILE A 478 3.77 -0.07 16.73
C ILE A 478 4.71 0.61 17.75
N ARG A 479 4.92 0.04 18.92
CA ARG A 479 5.83 0.57 19.94
C ARG A 479 7.29 0.57 19.49
N LYS A 480 7.72 -0.53 18.85
CA LYS A 480 9.09 -0.66 18.29
C LYS A 480 9.28 0.07 16.96
N ARG A 481 8.24 0.66 16.40
CA ARG A 481 8.29 1.30 15.07
C ARG A 481 8.74 0.31 13.98
N ALA A 482 8.31 -0.93 14.07
CA ALA A 482 8.80 -2.02 13.26
C ALA A 482 8.29 -1.99 11.81
N VAL A 483 8.95 -2.78 10.96
CA VAL A 483 8.55 -3.08 9.59
C VAL A 483 8.06 -4.52 9.55
N VAL A 484 6.86 -4.75 9.03
CA VAL A 484 6.25 -6.08 8.94
C VAL A 484 5.84 -6.39 7.51
N TYR A 485 6.27 -7.54 7.01
CA TYR A 485 5.77 -8.12 5.77
C TYR A 485 4.89 -9.31 6.07
N VAL A 486 3.67 -9.33 5.54
CA VAL A 486 2.68 -10.40 5.69
C VAL A 486 2.39 -11.01 4.32
N GLY A 487 2.99 -12.15 4.02
CA GLY A 487 2.75 -12.94 2.81
C GLY A 487 1.74 -14.05 3.10
N LEU A 488 0.56 -14.01 2.48
CA LEU A 488 -0.55 -14.92 2.80
C LEU A 488 -0.64 -16.14 1.89
N ASP A 489 0.14 -16.19 0.81
CA ASP A 489 0.19 -17.31 -0.14
C ASP A 489 -1.21 -17.76 -0.65
N ALA A 490 -2.04 -16.80 -1.01
CA ALA A 490 -3.42 -17.04 -1.47
C ALA A 490 -3.50 -17.89 -2.75
N LEU A 491 -2.40 -18.08 -3.46
CA LEU A 491 -2.34 -18.96 -4.62
C LEU A 491 -2.39 -20.44 -4.23
N SER A 492 -1.91 -20.80 -3.02
CA SER A 492 -1.93 -22.16 -2.50
C SER A 492 -3.27 -22.48 -1.81
N ASP A 493 -3.76 -21.59 -0.94
CA ASP A 493 -5.08 -21.73 -0.28
C ASP A 493 -5.68 -20.35 -0.01
N THR A 494 -6.63 -19.95 -0.87
CA THR A 494 -7.31 -18.66 -0.80
C THR A 494 -8.16 -18.51 0.47
N GLU A 495 -8.77 -19.59 0.99
CA GLU A 495 -9.63 -19.51 2.17
C GLU A 495 -8.81 -19.28 3.44
N VAL A 496 -7.70 -20.01 3.60
CA VAL A 496 -6.78 -19.82 4.72
C VAL A 496 -6.15 -18.43 4.68
N ALA A 497 -5.69 -17.99 3.50
CA ALA A 497 -5.12 -16.67 3.31
C ALA A 497 -6.10 -15.56 3.70
N ALA A 498 -7.35 -15.65 3.24
CA ALA A 498 -8.39 -14.70 3.59
C ALA A 498 -8.73 -14.71 5.08
N ALA A 499 -8.86 -15.90 5.68
CA ALA A 499 -9.17 -16.04 7.11
C ALA A 499 -8.07 -15.45 8.00
N VAL A 500 -6.81 -15.75 7.71
CA VAL A 500 -5.66 -15.21 8.44
C VAL A 500 -5.56 -13.70 8.24
N GLY A 501 -5.63 -13.24 6.99
CA GLY A 501 -5.57 -11.80 6.66
C GLY A 501 -6.65 -11.00 7.36
N ASN A 502 -7.91 -11.44 7.28
CA ASN A 502 -9.03 -10.77 7.93
C ASN A 502 -8.89 -10.77 9.46
N SER A 503 -8.43 -11.87 10.07
CA SER A 503 -8.20 -11.93 11.51
C SER A 503 -7.10 -10.96 11.95
N MET A 504 -6.01 -10.86 11.18
CA MET A 504 -4.92 -9.92 11.43
C MET A 504 -5.37 -8.46 11.27
N PHE A 505 -6.22 -8.17 10.27
CA PHE A 505 -6.82 -6.84 10.09
C PHE A 505 -7.77 -6.48 11.24
N SER A 506 -8.64 -7.40 11.66
CA SER A 506 -9.55 -7.18 12.77
C SER A 506 -8.80 -6.89 14.07
N ASP A 507 -7.69 -7.60 14.32
CA ASP A 507 -6.81 -7.31 15.46
C ASP A 507 -6.16 -5.92 15.34
N LEU A 508 -5.66 -5.56 14.15
CA LEU A 508 -5.09 -4.23 13.92
C LEU A 508 -6.11 -3.11 14.11
N VAL A 509 -7.38 -3.32 13.70
CA VAL A 509 -8.49 -2.38 13.97
C VAL A 509 -8.73 -2.21 15.46
N SER A 510 -8.72 -3.31 16.21
CA SER A 510 -8.87 -3.30 17.66
C SER A 510 -7.74 -2.52 18.35
N VAL A 511 -6.49 -2.76 17.92
CA VAL A 511 -5.31 -2.04 18.41
C VAL A 511 -5.38 -0.55 18.04
N ALA A 512 -5.78 -0.21 16.82
CA ALA A 512 -5.98 1.19 16.42
C ALA A 512 -7.05 1.88 17.27
N GLY A 513 -8.15 1.17 17.60
CA GLY A 513 -9.18 1.64 18.51
C GLY A 513 -8.68 1.88 19.94
N HIS A 514 -7.79 1.02 20.42
CA HIS A 514 -7.11 1.18 21.72
C HIS A 514 -6.19 2.40 21.71
N ILE A 515 -5.34 2.54 20.69
CA ILE A 515 -4.43 3.68 20.53
C ILE A 515 -5.21 5.01 20.44
N TYR A 516 -6.34 5.01 19.74
CA TYR A 516 -7.18 6.20 19.63
C TYR A 516 -7.68 6.70 20.99
N LYS A 517 -8.02 5.77 21.91
CA LYS A 517 -8.55 6.07 23.24
C LYS A 517 -7.46 6.36 24.27
N HIS A 518 -6.40 5.57 24.28
CA HIS A 518 -5.42 5.53 25.37
C HIS A 518 -4.02 5.99 24.95
N GLY A 519 -3.78 6.18 23.64
CA GLY A 519 -2.42 6.43 23.11
C GLY A 519 -1.63 5.13 22.96
N VAL A 520 -0.39 5.25 22.50
CA VAL A 520 0.52 4.10 22.31
C VAL A 520 1.07 3.59 23.65
N ASP A 521 1.20 4.48 24.62
CA ASP A 521 1.82 4.21 25.93
C ASP A 521 0.79 4.23 27.07
N ASP A 522 -0.47 3.96 26.79
CA ASP A 522 -1.58 3.90 27.75
C ASP A 522 -1.71 5.15 28.64
N GLY A 523 -1.28 6.31 28.13
CA GLY A 523 -1.34 7.59 28.84
C GLY A 523 -0.31 7.76 29.93
N LEU A 524 0.75 6.92 29.97
CA LEU A 524 1.81 7.03 30.97
C LEU A 524 2.55 8.37 30.83
N PRO A 525 2.66 9.16 31.93
CA PRO A 525 3.38 10.42 31.92
C PRO A 525 4.89 10.18 31.75
N GLY A 526 5.48 10.87 30.78
CA GLY A 526 6.92 10.80 30.53
C GLY A 526 7.34 9.85 29.41
N SER A 527 6.39 9.14 28.77
CA SER A 527 6.68 8.33 27.61
C SER A 527 7.34 9.17 26.50
N LEU A 528 8.35 8.63 25.87
CA LEU A 528 9.05 9.25 24.75
C LEU A 528 8.16 9.43 23.51
N ALA A 529 7.02 8.74 23.48
CA ALA A 529 6.04 8.69 22.38
C ALA A 529 5.04 9.87 22.36
N GLY A 530 5.29 11.00 22.99
CA GLY A 530 4.39 12.17 23.06
C GLY A 530 3.92 12.77 21.72
N GLY A 531 3.83 11.97 20.65
CA GLY A 531 3.25 12.30 19.35
C GLY A 531 2.53 11.10 18.74
N LYS A 532 1.59 11.34 17.83
CA LYS A 532 0.92 10.28 17.07
C LYS A 532 1.98 9.50 16.28
N VAL A 533 2.01 8.18 16.48
CA VAL A 533 2.82 7.27 15.66
C VAL A 533 2.18 7.17 14.28
N ARG A 534 2.96 7.32 13.22
CA ARG A 534 2.48 7.08 11.85
C ARG A 534 2.61 5.61 11.52
N ILE A 535 1.51 5.01 11.11
CA ILE A 535 1.41 3.60 10.75
C ILE A 535 1.04 3.54 9.27
N ASN A 536 2.02 3.22 8.42
CA ASN A 536 1.82 3.08 6.98
C ASN A 536 1.41 1.63 6.70
N LEU A 537 0.15 1.44 6.39
CA LEU A 537 -0.44 0.16 6.04
C LEU A 537 -0.59 0.06 4.52
N HIS A 538 0.17 -0.83 3.89
CA HIS A 538 0.07 -1.15 2.47
C HIS A 538 -0.66 -2.48 2.30
N ALA A 539 -1.78 -2.47 1.57
CA ALA A 539 -2.57 -3.66 1.25
C ALA A 539 -2.51 -3.92 -0.26
N ASP A 540 -1.61 -4.80 -0.70
CA ASP A 540 -1.58 -5.25 -2.09
C ASP A 540 -2.73 -6.23 -2.34
N GLU A 541 -3.20 -6.32 -3.59
CA GLU A 541 -4.41 -7.08 -3.96
C GLU A 541 -5.53 -6.94 -2.91
N PHE A 542 -5.84 -5.69 -2.59
CA PHE A 542 -6.76 -5.29 -1.54
C PHE A 542 -8.11 -6.02 -1.57
N ASN A 543 -8.59 -6.36 -2.77
CA ASN A 543 -9.79 -7.15 -2.97
C ASN A 543 -9.75 -8.54 -2.32
N GLU A 544 -8.57 -9.13 -2.12
CA GLU A 544 -8.44 -10.41 -1.43
C GLU A 544 -8.59 -10.29 0.09
N LEU A 545 -8.23 -9.13 0.64
CA LEU A 545 -8.15 -8.85 2.06
C LEU A 545 -9.38 -8.13 2.62
N ILE A 546 -10.21 -7.57 1.73
CA ILE A 546 -11.33 -6.74 2.15
C ILE A 546 -12.47 -7.57 2.75
N GLY A 547 -12.95 -7.14 3.90
CA GLY A 547 -14.10 -7.69 4.62
C GLY A 547 -14.84 -6.60 5.38
N ASP A 548 -15.88 -6.97 6.11
CA ASP A 548 -16.67 -6.03 6.94
C ASP A 548 -15.79 -5.30 7.97
N GLU A 549 -14.70 -5.91 8.42
CA GLU A 549 -13.72 -5.37 9.38
C GLU A 549 -12.89 -4.22 8.81
N PHE A 550 -12.78 -4.13 7.49
CA PHE A 550 -12.01 -3.08 6.85
C PHE A 550 -12.72 -1.71 6.85
N ILE A 551 -14.04 -1.70 6.87
CA ILE A 551 -14.84 -0.46 6.90
C ILE A 551 -14.49 0.41 8.12
N PRO A 552 -14.46 -0.11 9.37
CA PRO A 552 -13.98 0.64 10.52
C PRO A 552 -12.54 1.13 10.41
N MET A 553 -11.64 0.39 9.74
CA MET A 553 -10.25 0.79 9.52
C MET A 553 -10.17 2.10 8.75
N VAL A 554 -10.77 2.17 7.56
CA VAL A 554 -10.70 3.38 6.73
C VAL A 554 -11.53 4.54 7.28
N ASN A 555 -12.60 4.25 8.04
CA ASN A 555 -13.45 5.31 8.59
C ASN A 555 -12.87 5.97 9.84
N LYS A 556 -12.15 5.25 10.69
CA LYS A 556 -11.81 5.69 12.05
C LYS A 556 -10.33 5.61 12.39
N ALA A 557 -9.56 4.71 11.79
CA ALA A 557 -8.18 4.45 12.19
C ALA A 557 -7.20 5.57 11.83
N GLY A 558 -7.56 6.48 10.90
CA GLY A 558 -6.77 7.68 10.61
C GLY A 558 -6.55 8.56 11.86
N GLY A 559 -7.53 8.60 12.79
CA GLY A 559 -7.38 9.28 14.08
C GLY A 559 -6.30 8.67 14.99
N ALA A 560 -6.04 7.37 14.86
CA ALA A 560 -4.95 6.65 15.55
C ALA A 560 -3.58 6.75 14.84
N GLY A 561 -3.51 7.40 13.68
CA GLY A 561 -2.30 7.55 12.89
C GLY A 561 -2.12 6.49 11.80
N VAL A 562 -3.12 5.65 11.54
CA VAL A 562 -3.08 4.65 10.47
C VAL A 562 -3.34 5.31 9.13
N GLN A 563 -2.44 5.10 8.18
CA GLN A 563 -2.49 5.60 6.81
C GLN A 563 -2.55 4.39 5.87
N VAL A 564 -3.73 4.12 5.30
CA VAL A 564 -3.93 2.97 4.43
C VAL A 564 -3.61 3.35 2.99
N THR A 565 -2.80 2.52 2.32
CA THR A 565 -2.59 2.54 0.88
C THR A 565 -3.06 1.20 0.32
N ALA A 566 -4.19 1.21 -0.37
CA ALA A 566 -4.80 0.02 -0.94
C ALA A 566 -4.51 -0.08 -2.44
N TYR A 567 -4.05 -1.24 -2.91
CA TYR A 567 -3.77 -1.51 -4.31
C TYR A 567 -4.74 -2.57 -4.82
N THR A 568 -5.48 -2.29 -5.89
CA THR A 568 -6.43 -3.24 -6.48
C THR A 568 -6.50 -3.10 -8.00
N GLN A 569 -7.18 -4.01 -8.67
CA GLN A 569 -7.24 -4.00 -10.14
C GLN A 569 -8.43 -3.20 -10.65
N THR A 570 -9.62 -3.51 -10.19
CA THR A 570 -10.87 -2.89 -10.62
C THR A 570 -11.80 -2.57 -9.45
N MET A 571 -12.78 -1.71 -9.71
CA MET A 571 -13.87 -1.45 -8.77
C MET A 571 -14.75 -2.70 -8.58
N SER A 572 -14.98 -3.43 -9.66
CA SER A 572 -15.82 -4.63 -9.66
C SER A 572 -15.24 -5.75 -8.78
N ASP A 573 -13.91 -5.84 -8.63
CA ASP A 573 -13.28 -6.80 -7.72
C ASP A 573 -13.66 -6.50 -6.26
N ILE A 574 -13.70 -5.22 -5.89
CA ILE A 574 -14.12 -4.78 -4.55
C ILE A 574 -15.62 -5.07 -4.34
N GLU A 575 -16.45 -4.74 -5.34
CA GLU A 575 -17.90 -4.97 -5.27
C GLU A 575 -18.23 -6.47 -5.14
N ALA A 576 -17.55 -7.31 -5.91
CA ALA A 576 -17.74 -8.76 -5.90
C ALA A 576 -17.38 -9.38 -4.53
N LYS A 577 -16.28 -8.94 -3.92
CA LYS A 577 -15.84 -9.47 -2.63
C LYS A 577 -16.75 -9.06 -1.47
N ILE A 578 -17.23 -7.83 -1.49
CA ILE A 578 -18.10 -7.28 -0.42
C ILE A 578 -19.56 -7.73 -0.62
N GLY A 579 -19.95 -8.11 -1.82
CA GLY A 579 -21.33 -8.50 -2.16
C GLY A 579 -22.32 -7.32 -2.17
N SER A 580 -21.86 -6.07 -2.00
CA SER A 580 -22.70 -4.87 -1.94
C SER A 580 -22.01 -3.66 -2.54
N ARG A 581 -22.59 -3.11 -3.61
CA ARG A 581 -22.13 -1.88 -4.25
C ARG A 581 -22.13 -0.67 -3.30
N ALA A 582 -23.13 -0.60 -2.41
CA ALA A 582 -23.23 0.49 -1.45
C ALA A 582 -22.10 0.46 -0.41
N LYS A 583 -21.76 -0.73 0.12
CA LYS A 583 -20.63 -0.90 1.03
C LYS A 583 -19.29 -0.62 0.32
N ALA A 584 -19.12 -1.08 -0.91
CA ALA A 584 -17.94 -0.79 -1.73
C ALA A 584 -17.78 0.72 -1.96
N GLY A 585 -18.86 1.41 -2.30
CA GLY A 585 -18.90 2.87 -2.42
C GLY A 585 -18.55 3.60 -1.13
N GLN A 586 -18.99 3.09 0.02
CA GLN A 586 -18.64 3.64 1.33
C GLN A 586 -17.14 3.51 1.62
N ILE A 587 -16.53 2.39 1.29
CA ILE A 587 -15.08 2.18 1.46
C ILE A 587 -14.30 3.12 0.58
N ILE A 588 -14.63 3.17 -0.72
CA ILE A 588 -13.91 3.99 -1.71
C ILE A 588 -14.06 5.48 -1.40
N GLY A 589 -15.23 5.90 -0.93
CA GLY A 589 -15.48 7.28 -0.52
C GLY A 589 -14.60 7.80 0.63
N ASN A 590 -13.91 6.90 1.34
CA ASN A 590 -12.97 7.25 2.40
C ASN A 590 -11.52 7.38 1.93
N PHE A 591 -11.25 7.13 0.64
CA PHE A 591 -9.92 7.34 0.07
C PHE A 591 -9.83 8.72 -0.58
N ASN A 592 -9.16 9.66 0.07
CA ASN A 592 -9.03 11.03 -0.43
C ASN A 592 -8.02 11.15 -1.57
N ASN A 593 -7.05 10.23 -1.65
CA ASN A 593 -6.03 10.22 -2.69
C ASN A 593 -6.29 9.05 -3.63
N LEU A 594 -6.45 9.33 -4.91
CA LEU A 594 -6.75 8.32 -5.92
C LEU A 594 -5.65 8.30 -6.99
N PHE A 595 -5.00 7.15 -7.17
CA PHE A 595 -4.06 6.90 -8.27
C PHE A 595 -4.70 5.94 -9.26
N MET A 596 -4.85 6.39 -10.49
CA MET A 596 -5.41 5.59 -11.58
C MET A 596 -4.34 5.32 -12.63
N LEU A 597 -3.82 4.09 -12.61
CA LEU A 597 -3.01 3.56 -13.70
C LEU A 597 -3.94 3.10 -14.84
N ARG A 598 -3.39 2.46 -15.86
CA ARG A 598 -4.23 1.92 -16.92
C ARG A 598 -5.20 0.87 -16.38
N VAL A 599 -6.49 1.08 -16.59
CA VAL A 599 -7.56 0.13 -16.34
C VAL A 599 -8.26 -0.20 -17.65
N ARG A 600 -8.94 -1.33 -17.73
CA ARG A 600 -9.69 -1.72 -18.93
C ARG A 600 -11.21 -1.57 -18.77
N GLU A 601 -11.66 -1.65 -17.54
CA GLU A 601 -13.06 -1.49 -17.21
C GLU A 601 -13.44 0.00 -17.21
N THR A 602 -14.47 0.34 -17.98
CA THR A 602 -14.92 1.74 -18.11
C THR A 602 -15.49 2.27 -16.80
N ALA A 603 -16.27 1.45 -16.07
CA ALA A 603 -16.81 1.82 -14.76
C ALA A 603 -15.72 2.20 -13.74
N THR A 604 -14.61 1.46 -13.72
CA THR A 604 -13.44 1.81 -12.90
C THR A 604 -12.80 3.12 -13.35
N ALA A 605 -12.69 3.37 -14.67
CA ALA A 605 -12.15 4.63 -15.18
C ALA A 605 -13.05 5.83 -14.82
N GLU A 606 -14.35 5.63 -14.86
CA GLU A 606 -15.36 6.64 -14.49
C GLU A 606 -15.28 7.07 -13.03
N LEU A 607 -14.78 6.23 -12.14
CA LEU A 607 -14.54 6.60 -10.75
C LEU A 607 -13.66 7.87 -10.63
N LEU A 608 -12.66 8.02 -11.50
CA LEU A 608 -11.84 9.23 -11.55
C LEU A 608 -12.50 10.33 -12.40
N THR A 609 -12.95 9.98 -13.61
CA THR A 609 -13.38 11.00 -14.60
C THR A 609 -14.64 11.73 -14.19
N ASN A 610 -15.57 11.05 -13.48
CA ASN A 610 -16.82 11.66 -12.99
C ASN A 610 -16.60 12.65 -11.84
N GLN A 611 -15.44 12.62 -11.19
CA GLN A 611 -15.07 13.59 -10.16
C GLN A 611 -14.48 14.90 -10.74
N LEU A 612 -14.21 14.92 -12.06
CA LEU A 612 -13.54 16.04 -12.72
C LEU A 612 -14.57 16.99 -13.36
N PRO A 613 -14.30 18.30 -13.36
CA PRO A 613 -15.18 19.26 -14.02
C PRO A 613 -15.12 19.13 -15.55
N LYS A 614 -16.15 19.63 -16.21
CA LYS A 614 -16.11 19.90 -17.64
C LYS A 614 -15.29 21.17 -17.89
N VAL A 615 -14.57 21.19 -19.00
CA VAL A 615 -13.75 22.33 -19.44
C VAL A 615 -14.17 22.79 -20.84
N GLN A 616 -13.93 24.06 -21.14
CA GLN A 616 -14.19 24.60 -22.45
C GLN A 616 -12.97 24.42 -23.34
N ILE A 617 -13.13 23.87 -24.53
CA ILE A 617 -12.09 23.80 -25.57
C ILE A 617 -12.52 24.54 -26.82
N TYR A 618 -11.53 25.06 -27.55
CA TYR A 618 -11.74 25.67 -28.85
C TYR A 618 -11.60 24.61 -29.92
N THR A 619 -12.64 24.41 -30.74
CA THR A 619 -12.63 23.55 -31.92
C THR A 619 -12.69 24.43 -33.18
N SER A 620 -11.77 24.22 -34.13
CA SER A 620 -11.80 24.89 -35.43
C SER A 620 -12.43 23.95 -36.45
N THR A 621 -13.49 24.42 -37.09
CA THR A 621 -14.16 23.72 -38.19
C THR A 621 -13.94 24.55 -39.45
N PRO A 622 -13.21 24.02 -40.45
CA PRO A 622 -13.11 24.70 -41.74
C PRO A 622 -14.46 24.63 -42.46
N ALA A 623 -15.05 25.74 -42.73
CA ALA A 623 -16.24 25.87 -43.57
C ALA A 623 -15.84 26.39 -44.93
N SER A 624 -16.11 25.67 -46.00
CA SER A 624 -15.97 26.11 -47.36
C SER A 624 -17.34 26.36 -47.98
N GLY A 625 -17.55 27.58 -48.45
CA GLY A 625 -18.75 27.96 -49.19
C GLY A 625 -18.40 28.22 -50.66
N ALA A 626 -19.17 27.63 -51.55
CA ALA A 626 -19.13 28.01 -52.98
C ALA A 626 -20.37 28.80 -53.29
N ASN A 627 -20.21 30.05 -53.73
CA ASN A 627 -21.32 30.87 -54.20
C ASN A 627 -21.31 30.88 -55.72
N ASP A 628 -22.45 30.46 -56.30
CA ASP A 628 -22.72 30.57 -57.71
C ASP A 628 -23.57 31.84 -57.94
N ALA A 629 -23.04 32.78 -58.70
CA ALA A 629 -23.75 34.01 -59.04
C ALA A 629 -24.56 33.78 -60.34
N ILE A 630 -25.82 33.45 -60.18
CA ILE A 630 -26.78 33.13 -61.28
C ILE A 630 -26.95 34.32 -62.27
N ASN A 631 -26.49 35.54 -61.98
CA ASN A 631 -26.78 36.73 -62.77
C ASN A 631 -25.63 37.30 -63.60
N ASN A 632 -24.50 36.61 -63.69
CA ASN A 632 -23.40 37.02 -64.55
C ASN A 632 -23.18 36.07 -65.73
N LYS A 633 -23.19 36.61 -66.96
CA LYS A 633 -22.90 35.85 -68.21
C LYS A 633 -21.53 35.20 -68.32
N LYS A 634 -20.72 35.27 -67.29
CA LYS A 634 -19.50 34.47 -67.05
C LYS A 634 -19.66 33.81 -65.69
N ALA A 635 -19.71 32.49 -65.68
CA ALA A 635 -19.73 31.69 -64.47
C ALA A 635 -18.51 31.97 -63.61
N ALA A 636 -18.66 32.85 -62.61
CA ALA A 636 -17.63 33.15 -61.62
C ALA A 636 -17.96 32.40 -60.32
N PHE A 637 -17.34 31.20 -60.17
CA PHE A 637 -17.33 30.51 -58.88
C PHE A 637 -16.42 31.30 -57.93
N THR A 638 -16.97 31.83 -56.86
CA THR A 638 -16.20 32.32 -55.73
C THR A 638 -16.26 31.32 -54.62
N SER A 639 -15.12 30.72 -54.30
CA SER A 639 -14.98 29.87 -53.11
C SER A 639 -14.48 30.74 -51.96
N SER A 640 -15.18 30.68 -50.83
CA SER A 640 -14.73 31.27 -49.59
C SER A 640 -14.42 30.15 -48.60
N SER A 641 -13.25 30.20 -47.98
CA SER A 641 -12.90 29.32 -46.87
C SER A 641 -12.83 30.17 -45.61
N HIS A 642 -13.61 29.77 -44.60
CA HIS A 642 -13.62 30.43 -43.31
C HIS A 642 -13.33 29.39 -42.22
N ASP A 643 -12.40 29.70 -41.32
CA ASP A 643 -12.21 28.92 -40.09
C ASP A 643 -13.19 29.45 -39.05
N GLN A 644 -14.19 28.61 -38.72
CA GLN A 644 -15.13 28.88 -37.64
C GLN A 644 -14.58 28.29 -36.35
N VAL A 645 -14.24 29.13 -35.37
CA VAL A 645 -13.83 28.71 -34.04
C VAL A 645 -15.06 28.66 -33.15
N GLN A 646 -15.35 27.47 -32.63
CA GLN A 646 -16.45 27.22 -31.71
C GLN A 646 -15.90 26.78 -30.34
N MET A 647 -16.57 27.24 -29.28
CA MET A 647 -16.26 26.84 -27.92
C MET A 647 -17.14 25.64 -27.53
N THR A 648 -16.55 24.53 -27.19
CA THR A 648 -17.26 23.28 -26.85
C THR A 648 -16.91 22.84 -25.42
N SER A 649 -17.94 22.49 -24.65
CA SER A 649 -17.75 21.93 -23.31
C SER A 649 -17.49 20.41 -23.36
N VAL A 650 -16.34 19.98 -22.88
CA VAL A 650 -15.92 18.58 -22.85
C VAL A 650 -15.49 18.17 -21.44
N PRO A 651 -15.54 16.87 -21.07
CA PRO A 651 -14.93 16.39 -19.84
C PRO A 651 -13.43 16.75 -19.81
N MET A 652 -12.90 17.11 -18.64
CA MET A 652 -11.46 17.38 -18.50
C MET A 652 -10.60 16.18 -18.88
N LEU A 653 -11.09 14.97 -18.61
CA LEU A 653 -10.48 13.69 -18.97
C LEU A 653 -11.59 12.70 -19.32
N GLU A 654 -11.45 11.96 -20.40
CA GLU A 654 -12.37 10.91 -20.78
C GLU A 654 -11.91 9.54 -20.28
N PRO A 655 -12.84 8.60 -19.98
CA PRO A 655 -12.47 7.23 -19.59
C PRO A 655 -11.54 6.53 -20.60
N ALA A 656 -11.72 6.80 -21.89
CA ALA A 656 -10.88 6.27 -22.96
C ALA A 656 -9.39 6.64 -22.81
N HIS A 657 -9.09 7.82 -22.25
CA HIS A 657 -7.72 8.23 -21.99
C HIS A 657 -7.06 7.43 -20.89
N ILE A 658 -7.81 6.97 -19.88
CA ILE A 658 -7.33 6.10 -18.82
C ILE A 658 -7.07 4.69 -19.37
N VAL A 659 -7.99 4.17 -20.16
CA VAL A 659 -7.82 2.87 -20.87
C VAL A 659 -6.60 2.91 -21.80
N GLY A 660 -6.36 4.04 -22.42
CA GLY A 660 -5.21 4.30 -23.29
C GLY A 660 -3.89 4.64 -22.59
N LEU A 661 -3.78 4.60 -21.26
CA LEU A 661 -2.55 4.96 -20.54
C LEU A 661 -1.37 4.03 -20.88
N PRO A 662 -0.17 4.56 -21.13
CA PRO A 662 1.05 3.76 -21.18
C PRO A 662 1.39 3.13 -19.82
N LYS A 663 2.15 2.03 -19.86
CA LYS A 663 2.69 1.40 -18.63
C LYS A 663 3.60 2.38 -17.89
N GLY A 664 3.58 2.34 -16.56
CA GLY A 664 4.39 3.20 -15.70
C GLY A 664 3.91 4.66 -15.66
N GLN A 665 2.68 4.92 -16.09
CA GLN A 665 2.03 6.23 -16.00
C GLN A 665 0.70 6.14 -15.27
N ALA A 666 0.33 7.23 -14.60
CA ALA A 666 -0.91 7.34 -13.85
C ALA A 666 -1.52 8.73 -13.98
N PHE A 667 -2.82 8.81 -13.80
CA PHE A 667 -3.48 10.00 -13.33
C PHE A 667 -3.68 9.90 -11.83
N ALA A 668 -3.41 10.97 -11.11
CA ALA A 668 -3.62 11.01 -9.66
C ALA A 668 -4.46 12.22 -9.28
N LEU A 669 -5.49 11.97 -8.48
CA LEU A 669 -6.32 13.01 -7.88
C LEU A 669 -5.82 13.18 -6.44
N LEU A 670 -5.19 14.31 -6.16
CA LEU A 670 -4.48 14.59 -4.92
C LEU A 670 -4.95 15.93 -4.33
N GLU A 671 -4.75 16.08 -3.03
CA GLU A 671 -4.88 17.37 -2.33
C GLU A 671 -6.19 18.10 -2.64
N GLY A 672 -7.31 17.44 -2.41
CA GLY A 672 -8.63 18.06 -2.58
C GLY A 672 -9.08 18.30 -4.03
N GLY A 673 -8.62 17.48 -4.97
CA GLY A 673 -9.13 17.45 -6.34
C GLY A 673 -8.17 17.98 -7.42
N ASN A 674 -6.89 18.12 -7.11
CA ASN A 674 -5.86 18.43 -8.10
C ASN A 674 -5.54 17.21 -8.95
N LEU A 675 -5.82 17.27 -10.23
CA LEU A 675 -5.49 16.20 -11.17
C LEU A 675 -4.04 16.33 -11.63
N TRP A 676 -3.26 15.29 -11.39
CA TRP A 676 -1.87 15.18 -11.82
C TRP A 676 -1.72 14.08 -12.85
N LYS A 677 -0.94 14.32 -13.90
CA LYS A 677 -0.46 13.31 -14.83
C LYS A 677 0.96 12.96 -14.44
N ILE A 678 1.20 11.69 -14.11
CA ILE A 678 2.45 11.24 -13.47
C ILE A 678 3.09 10.16 -14.33
N ARG A 679 4.43 10.15 -14.34
CA ARG A 679 5.27 9.12 -14.90
C ARG A 679 6.23 8.63 -13.81
N MET A 680 6.13 7.33 -13.50
CA MET A 680 6.99 6.68 -12.51
C MET A 680 8.38 6.39 -13.07
N PRO A 681 9.44 6.39 -12.25
CA PRO A 681 10.76 5.98 -12.69
C PRO A 681 10.80 4.48 -13.00
N LEU A 682 11.49 4.09 -14.06
CA LEU A 682 11.82 2.70 -14.32
C LEU A 682 12.89 2.24 -13.33
N PRO A 683 12.78 1.01 -12.78
CA PRO A 683 13.79 0.51 -11.86
C PRO A 683 15.15 0.37 -12.55
N ALA A 684 16.16 0.83 -11.88
CA ALA A 684 17.55 0.55 -12.22
C ALA A 684 18.19 -0.19 -11.04
N VAL A 685 19.09 -1.11 -11.33
CA VAL A 685 19.81 -1.87 -10.30
C VAL A 685 20.87 -0.95 -9.68
N ASP A 686 20.92 -0.90 -8.36
CA ASP A 686 21.98 -0.21 -7.65
C ASP A 686 23.28 -1.01 -7.74
N PRO A 687 24.44 -0.36 -8.04
CA PRO A 687 25.73 -1.07 -8.11
C PRO A 687 26.12 -1.76 -6.80
N ASP A 688 25.71 -1.18 -5.66
CA ASP A 688 26.07 -1.64 -4.32
C ASP A 688 24.98 -2.53 -3.69
N GLU A 689 23.97 -2.92 -4.47
CA GLU A 689 22.86 -3.72 -4.00
C GLU A 689 23.19 -5.21 -4.00
N VAL A 690 23.22 -5.79 -2.81
CA VAL A 690 23.32 -7.24 -2.62
C VAL A 690 21.93 -7.79 -2.32
N MET A 691 21.20 -8.21 -3.35
CA MET A 691 19.91 -8.88 -3.15
C MET A 691 20.13 -10.29 -2.64
N PRO A 692 19.40 -10.73 -1.59
CA PRO A 692 19.43 -12.12 -1.14
C PRO A 692 19.07 -13.08 -2.27
N LYS A 693 19.89 -14.10 -2.48
CA LYS A 693 19.70 -15.08 -3.57
C LYS A 693 18.52 -16.00 -3.30
N SER A 694 18.22 -16.23 -2.02
CA SER A 694 17.13 -17.12 -1.59
C SER A 694 16.43 -16.57 -0.36
N LEU A 695 15.22 -17.05 -0.11
CA LEU A 695 14.48 -16.76 1.13
C LEU A 695 15.19 -17.34 2.37
N GLN A 696 15.95 -18.43 2.21
CA GLN A 696 16.75 -19.01 3.28
C GLN A 696 17.91 -18.09 3.71
N GLU A 697 18.56 -17.43 2.77
CA GLU A 697 19.60 -16.44 3.06
C GLU A 697 19.01 -15.22 3.79
N LEU A 698 17.84 -14.76 3.36
CA LEU A 698 17.08 -13.71 4.03
C LEU A 698 16.73 -14.10 5.47
N ALA A 699 16.21 -15.32 5.68
CA ALA A 699 15.88 -15.83 7.01
C ALA A 699 17.10 -15.95 7.91
N ALA A 700 18.23 -16.43 7.39
CA ALA A 700 19.48 -16.51 8.15
C ALA A 700 19.95 -15.11 8.59
N GLY A 701 19.83 -14.11 7.73
CA GLY A 701 20.12 -12.72 8.05
C GLY A 701 19.22 -12.14 9.14
N MET A 702 17.91 -12.41 9.05
CA MET A 702 16.94 -12.00 10.05
C MET A 702 17.19 -12.64 11.41
N ARG A 703 17.42 -13.97 11.47
CA ARG A 703 17.73 -14.68 12.71
C ARG A 703 18.99 -14.13 13.38
N LYS A 704 19.99 -13.75 12.59
CA LYS A 704 21.23 -13.17 13.11
C LYS A 704 20.98 -11.80 13.75
N GLY A 705 20.17 -10.95 13.13
CA GLY A 705 19.75 -9.67 13.69
C GLY A 705 18.92 -9.82 14.96
N GLN A 706 17.96 -10.73 14.95
CA GLN A 706 17.08 -10.98 16.10
C GLN A 706 17.79 -11.67 17.28
N ALA A 707 18.75 -12.57 17.04
CA ALA A 707 19.54 -13.21 18.09
C ALA A 707 20.44 -12.22 18.82
N ALA A 708 20.80 -11.10 18.20
CA ALA A 708 21.54 -10.03 18.86
C ALA A 708 20.68 -9.19 19.83
N ASN A 709 19.36 -9.34 19.76
CA ASN A 709 18.39 -8.58 20.55
C ASN A 709 17.73 -9.53 21.57
N SER A 710 18.33 -9.66 22.76
CA SER A 710 17.87 -10.58 23.83
C SER A 710 16.50 -10.24 24.42
N GLU A 711 15.86 -9.14 23.98
CA GLU A 711 14.61 -8.64 24.55
C GLU A 711 13.33 -9.08 23.77
N TRP A 712 13.46 -9.89 22.72
CA TRP A 712 12.30 -10.23 21.87
C TRP A 712 11.20 -11.10 22.53
N TRP A 713 11.51 -11.73 23.65
CA TRP A 713 10.62 -12.62 24.42
C TRP A 713 10.12 -12.04 25.73
N GLU A 714 10.45 -10.82 26.06
CA GLU A 714 9.81 -10.18 27.21
C GLU A 714 8.30 -10.12 26.97
N ALA A 715 7.55 -10.67 27.91
CA ALA A 715 6.10 -10.79 27.80
C ALA A 715 5.48 -9.42 27.49
N PRO A 716 4.53 -9.33 26.51
CA PRO A 716 3.85 -8.06 26.22
C PRO A 716 3.21 -7.51 27.50
N GLY A 717 3.72 -6.42 28.00
CA GLY A 717 3.24 -5.76 29.22
C GLY A 717 4.28 -5.56 30.33
N TYR A 718 5.35 -6.38 30.39
CA TYR A 718 6.38 -6.21 31.43
C TYR A 718 7.40 -5.14 31.09
N SER A 719 7.83 -5.03 29.82
CA SER A 719 8.78 -3.99 29.39
C SER A 719 8.19 -2.57 29.51
N ALA A 720 6.88 -2.41 29.30
CA ALA A 720 6.21 -1.13 29.44
C ALA A 720 6.20 -0.60 30.89
N LEU A 721 6.27 -1.48 31.86
CA LEU A 721 6.39 -1.12 33.27
C LEU A 721 7.84 -0.75 33.64
N GLN A 722 8.85 -1.41 33.02
CA GLN A 722 10.25 -1.12 33.29
C GLN A 722 10.72 0.19 32.63
N ASP A 723 10.24 0.50 31.43
CA ASP A 723 10.61 1.74 30.72
C ASP A 723 9.91 3.01 31.28
N GLY A 724 8.87 2.84 32.08
CA GLY A 724 8.10 3.93 32.69
C GLY A 724 8.36 4.17 34.18
N LEU A 725 9.02 3.24 34.87
CA LEU A 725 9.39 3.43 36.28
C LEU A 725 10.66 4.29 36.41
N PRO A 726 10.73 5.22 37.37
CA PRO A 726 11.98 5.88 37.72
C PRO A 726 13.05 4.85 38.05
N GLN A 727 14.27 5.08 37.58
CA GLN A 727 15.41 4.15 37.71
C GLN A 727 15.69 3.73 39.18
N ASP A 728 15.42 4.62 40.10
CA ASP A 728 15.50 4.45 41.56
C ASP A 728 14.50 3.40 42.09
N LEU A 729 13.27 3.35 41.51
CA LEU A 729 12.29 2.31 41.86
C LEU A 729 12.63 0.92 41.24
N VAL A 730 13.22 0.90 40.06
CA VAL A 730 13.67 -0.36 39.42
C VAL A 730 14.84 -0.96 40.23
N ASP A 731 15.72 -0.13 40.73
CA ASP A 731 16.86 -0.57 41.55
C ASP A 731 16.43 -1.05 42.95
N ASP A 732 15.39 -0.45 43.56
CA ASP A 732 14.78 -0.93 44.82
C ASP A 732 14.12 -2.30 44.66
N PHE A 733 13.45 -2.57 43.53
CA PHE A 733 12.87 -3.90 43.24
C PHE A 733 13.94 -4.98 42.98
N ARG A 734 15.09 -4.63 42.40
CA ARG A 734 16.23 -5.54 42.23
C ARG A 734 16.87 -5.93 43.56
N HIS A 735 16.91 -5.03 44.51
CA HIS A 735 17.43 -5.31 45.86
C HIS A 735 16.50 -6.20 46.70
N LEU A 736 15.17 -6.17 46.42
CA LEU A 736 14.21 -7.05 47.09
C LEU A 736 14.23 -8.49 46.56
N GLY A 737 14.58 -8.70 45.27
CA GLY A 737 14.73 -10.04 44.69
C GLY A 737 16.06 -10.74 44.96
N ALA A 738 17.10 -10.01 45.37
CA ALA A 738 18.42 -10.58 45.65
C ALA A 738 18.59 -11.06 47.13
N GLY A 739 17.54 -10.96 47.93
CA GLY A 739 17.56 -11.32 49.38
C GLY A 739 17.08 -12.74 49.70
N GLU A 740 16.59 -13.52 48.76
CA GLU A 740 16.05 -14.88 49.04
C GLU A 740 16.98 -16.03 48.70
N ASP A 741 18.14 -15.80 48.06
CA ASP A 741 19.14 -16.85 47.77
C ASP A 741 20.32 -16.92 48.72
N ALA A 742 20.23 -16.29 49.91
CA ALA A 742 21.29 -16.31 50.94
C ALA A 742 20.70 -16.59 52.34
N ALA A 743 19.96 -17.71 52.52
CA ALA A 743 19.73 -18.30 53.84
C ALA A 743 19.55 -19.82 53.72
#